data_df24aa1b36752897d58adb8930aed0f3
#
_entry.id   df24aa1b36752897d58adb8930aed0f3
#
_cell.length_a   1.000
_cell.length_b   1.000
_cell.length_c   1.000
_cell.angle_alpha   90.00
_cell.angle_beta   90.00
_cell.angle_gamma   90.00
#
_symmetry.space_group_name_H-M   'P 1'
#
loop_
_entity.id
_entity.type
_entity.pdbx_description
1 polymer ?
#
loop_
_entity_poly.entity_id
_entity_poly.type
_entity_poly.pdbx_seq_one_letter_code
_entity_poly.pdbx_strand_id
1 'polypeptide(L)'
;MSSGKHPHLAKKLSQLYISCINPSVSSNATLARHLGISRQAISKWVHGSETSVGNNIPHSQILEVAAVFGMEPYWFGLELSEFGERLGQXLEPETSAAXLEKISLSSLPNTGLNLFGRSAEIDIIDRAWYERETNCLEIVAFGGVGKSSLVNSWLSRLDKLDYAGANRVYAWSFHWQGMGSDVISSGDLFIEQALEWFGDKSPEKGTPWAKANRLADLIRESRTLLILDGLEPLQCPPGPRQGEIENPAVSLLLRELAANNNGLCIITSRLPISEFASFSDGRIQSLHLERLSNEGGVQLLSAMGVCGDETDMQSAVEVYSGHPLCLSLLAGYLSVVHDANVSNYRELNSLVDIQSFDEHASNIVRAYLCWFDSSLEISLLNLLGLFGRGITLVDIRALVKFEPVPGITEELADLSHSQWSYAIKKLRDANLISTSKRDGSTFIDCHPLIRDFLNEHLRKEKPDVWRQGNRMVFYYLQQSAIENPKSMVQLEPLFRAVIHGTRAGLVEESFQLYFERIKRKQFSIFTEGSHHADQSCIRAFFRRPWTEPVAELSESASFYLFSCAAANLSYLGQIDAAIEPSILSIQGFKKSESWFEAAATSVPLICMLIAAGRLHAARQEWENGQESVERVDNEVLRAVSTSIGAYLSFLEGNLGEAAKLFDDAELILNKEEPGCEWASPTISSYYCKYLLDTGKTERALKRALLTLEWRKTNAWQVAVDTTSLYASDLLVLGLTYLKLGDLKNASYYLHKQVELFREGNEWLYLPSGLIARAKFHTAERDHVAAKRDLEEALVIAKNTGALLSTWEANITLAELAVSFEDLRTGQLYFERAMEIEGMGSYRYYSAQLKPLKAQLYSGQESGHISQA
;
A
#
# COMPACT_ATOMS: atom_id res chain seq x y z
N MET A 1 52.18 3.63 -33.60
CA MET A 1 51.25 4.77 -33.39
C MET A 1 51.05 4.95 -31.89
N SER A 2 51.33 6.15 -31.39
CA SER A 2 51.36 6.41 -29.95
C SER A 2 49.97 6.29 -29.31
N SER A 3 49.89 5.64 -28.15
CA SER A 3 48.69 5.68 -27.33
C SER A 3 48.45 7.13 -26.88
N GLY A 4 47.32 7.69 -27.26
CA GLY A 4 46.93 9.04 -26.81
C GLY A 4 46.36 9.00 -25.39
N LYS A 5 46.64 10.04 -24.62
CA LYS A 5 46.00 10.25 -23.31
C LYS A 5 44.60 10.82 -23.53
N HIS A 6 43.62 10.23 -22.87
CA HIS A 6 42.23 10.63 -22.96
C HIS A 6 41.73 11.09 -21.57
N PRO A 7 41.82 12.39 -21.25
CA PRO A 7 41.48 12.92 -19.95
C PRO A 7 39.95 12.76 -19.70
N HIS A 8 39.62 12.46 -18.46
CA HIS A 8 38.24 12.31 -17.99
C HIS A 8 37.36 11.30 -18.78
N LEU A 9 37.97 10.24 -19.35
CA LEU A 9 37.29 9.28 -20.21
C LEU A 9 36.02 8.70 -19.56
N ALA A 10 36.07 8.35 -18.29
CA ALA A 10 34.93 7.83 -17.54
C ALA A 10 33.73 8.78 -17.57
N LYS A 11 34.00 10.08 -17.34
CA LYS A 11 32.95 11.12 -17.35
C LYS A 11 32.43 11.35 -18.77
N LYS A 12 33.30 11.32 -19.78
CA LYS A 12 32.90 11.47 -21.21
C LYS A 12 31.99 10.31 -21.64
N LEU A 13 32.33 9.07 -21.30
CA LEU A 13 31.49 7.91 -21.60
C LEU A 13 30.16 8.02 -20.87
N SER A 14 30.16 8.45 -19.61
CA SER A 14 28.92 8.71 -18.86
C SER A 14 28.05 9.75 -19.54
N GLN A 15 28.64 10.85 -20.01
CA GLN A 15 27.90 11.88 -20.77
C GLN A 15 27.31 11.32 -22.08
N LEU A 16 28.04 10.46 -22.77
CA LEU A 16 27.54 9.81 -23.99
C LEU A 16 26.40 8.85 -23.73
N TYR A 17 26.45 8.10 -22.64
CA TYR A 17 25.34 7.21 -22.23
C TYR A 17 24.08 8.01 -21.88
N ILE A 18 24.28 9.09 -21.14
CA ILE A 18 23.19 9.99 -20.71
C ILE A 18 22.56 10.70 -21.91
N SER A 19 23.38 11.13 -22.87
CA SER A 19 22.88 11.88 -24.04
C SER A 19 22.08 11.01 -25.03
N CYS A 20 22.09 9.69 -24.85
CA CYS A 20 21.38 8.73 -25.71
C CYS A 20 21.65 8.88 -27.20
N ILE A 21 22.84 9.40 -27.57
CA ILE A 21 23.25 9.52 -28.99
C ILE A 21 23.19 8.16 -29.69
N ASN A 22 23.52 7.09 -28.98
CA ASN A 22 23.30 5.73 -29.48
C ASN A 22 22.47 4.95 -28.44
N PRO A 23 21.15 4.85 -28.64
CA PRO A 23 20.26 4.20 -27.65
C PRO A 23 20.61 2.74 -27.35
N SER A 24 21.30 2.05 -28.24
CA SER A 24 21.75 0.67 -28.02
C SER A 24 22.99 0.56 -27.12
N VAL A 25 23.61 1.69 -26.75
CA VAL A 25 24.85 1.74 -25.98
C VAL A 25 24.68 2.71 -24.80
N SER A 26 24.10 2.20 -23.73
CA SER A 26 23.75 2.99 -22.54
C SER A 26 24.65 2.69 -21.31
N SER A 27 25.67 1.84 -21.49
CA SER A 27 26.53 1.43 -20.37
C SER A 27 27.85 0.83 -20.86
N ASN A 28 28.82 0.70 -19.93
CA ASN A 28 30.10 0.00 -20.20
C ASN A 28 29.88 -1.44 -20.69
N ALA A 29 28.82 -2.10 -20.23
CA ALA A 29 28.50 -3.48 -20.65
C ALA A 29 28.00 -3.54 -22.09
N THR A 30 27.12 -2.62 -22.47
CA THR A 30 26.58 -2.53 -23.83
C THR A 30 27.66 -2.07 -24.80
N LEU A 31 28.53 -1.13 -24.40
CA LEU A 31 29.67 -0.68 -25.21
C LEU A 31 30.65 -1.86 -25.43
N ALA A 32 30.97 -2.65 -24.41
CA ALA A 32 31.84 -3.82 -24.51
C ALA A 32 31.28 -4.84 -25.53
N ARG A 33 29.99 -5.06 -25.50
CA ARG A 33 29.29 -5.96 -26.44
C ARG A 33 29.39 -5.45 -27.89
N HIS A 34 29.19 -4.16 -28.11
CA HIS A 34 29.34 -3.53 -29.44
C HIS A 34 30.74 -3.60 -29.99
N LEU A 35 31.73 -3.43 -29.14
CA LEU A 35 33.17 -3.47 -29.53
C LEU A 35 33.72 -4.89 -29.58
N GLY A 36 32.98 -5.91 -29.19
CA GLY A 36 33.45 -7.30 -29.16
C GLY A 36 34.56 -7.57 -28.15
N ILE A 37 34.65 -6.79 -27.07
CA ILE A 37 35.69 -6.90 -26.05
C ILE A 37 35.09 -7.20 -24.67
N SER A 38 35.94 -7.62 -23.74
CA SER A 38 35.44 -7.93 -22.39
C SER A 38 35.07 -6.66 -21.61
N ARG A 39 34.05 -6.75 -20.74
CA ARG A 39 33.67 -5.68 -19.83
C ARG A 39 34.83 -5.22 -18.94
N GLN A 40 35.73 -6.15 -18.58
CA GLN A 40 36.92 -5.86 -17.81
C GLN A 40 37.90 -4.95 -18.58
N ALA A 41 37.96 -5.04 -19.92
CA ALA A 41 38.80 -4.16 -20.73
C ALA A 41 38.33 -2.69 -20.64
N ILE A 42 36.99 -2.45 -20.76
CA ILE A 42 36.42 -1.09 -20.59
C ILE A 42 36.62 -0.61 -19.15
N SER A 43 36.43 -1.50 -18.16
CA SER A 43 36.62 -1.15 -16.74
C SER A 43 38.07 -0.67 -16.51
N LYS A 44 39.07 -1.31 -17.15
CA LYS A 44 40.45 -0.86 -17.07
C LYS A 44 40.70 0.51 -17.71
N TRP A 45 39.96 0.85 -18.79
CA TRP A 45 40.08 2.18 -19.40
C TRP A 45 39.48 3.27 -18.48
N VAL A 46 38.45 2.93 -17.78
CA VAL A 46 37.68 3.85 -16.92
C VAL A 46 38.37 4.03 -15.54
N HIS A 47 38.96 2.96 -14.99
CA HIS A 47 39.61 2.99 -13.67
C HIS A 47 40.86 3.91 -13.69
N GLY A 48 40.88 4.89 -12.79
CA GLY A 48 41.96 5.86 -12.70
C GLY A 48 41.88 7.03 -13.69
N SER A 49 40.83 7.11 -14.50
CA SER A 49 40.65 8.19 -15.50
C SER A 49 39.97 9.43 -14.91
N GLU A 50 39.84 9.52 -13.61
CA GLU A 50 39.29 10.68 -12.88
C GLU A 50 40.24 11.88 -12.85
N THR A 51 41.54 11.66 -13.12
CA THR A 51 42.55 12.71 -13.14
C THR A 51 42.72 13.34 -14.52
N SER A 52 43.22 14.56 -14.56
CA SER A 52 43.52 15.30 -15.81
C SER A 52 44.64 14.63 -16.65
N VAL A 53 45.31 13.62 -16.12
CA VAL A 53 46.40 12.91 -16.83
C VAL A 53 45.87 11.82 -17.78
N GLY A 54 44.70 11.26 -17.52
CA GLY A 54 44.04 10.27 -18.38
C GLY A 54 44.75 8.91 -18.47
N ASN A 55 44.03 7.91 -18.99
CA ASN A 55 44.59 6.56 -19.22
C ASN A 55 44.96 6.37 -20.70
N ASN A 56 45.96 5.60 -20.94
CA ASN A 56 46.42 5.22 -22.29
C ASN A 56 45.51 4.12 -22.86
N ILE A 57 44.78 4.46 -23.90
CA ILE A 57 43.96 3.54 -24.67
C ILE A 57 44.55 3.47 -26.09
N PRO A 58 44.59 2.30 -26.69
CA PRO A 58 45.02 2.21 -28.09
C PRO A 58 44.19 3.10 -29.00
N HIS A 59 44.83 3.85 -29.87
CA HIS A 59 44.15 4.80 -30.77
C HIS A 59 43.09 4.12 -31.63
N SER A 60 43.28 2.88 -32.05
CA SER A 60 42.32 2.08 -32.78
C SER A 60 41.02 1.87 -31.98
N GLN A 61 41.11 1.68 -30.67
CA GLN A 61 39.91 1.47 -29.81
C GLN A 61 39.15 2.76 -29.58
N ILE A 62 39.84 3.92 -29.52
CA ILE A 62 39.17 5.22 -29.48
C ILE A 62 38.42 5.50 -30.78
N LEU A 63 39.01 5.09 -31.93
CA LEU A 63 38.32 5.19 -33.24
C LEU A 63 37.01 4.36 -33.24
N GLU A 64 37.07 3.16 -32.70
CA GLU A 64 35.90 2.27 -32.60
C GLU A 64 34.83 2.85 -31.67
N VAL A 65 35.24 3.35 -30.48
CA VAL A 65 34.33 4.02 -29.54
C VAL A 65 33.68 5.23 -30.22
N ALA A 66 34.44 6.10 -30.88
CA ALA A 66 33.95 7.26 -31.60
C ALA A 66 32.95 6.86 -32.68
N ALA A 67 33.25 5.79 -33.46
CA ALA A 67 32.36 5.29 -34.50
C ALA A 67 31.02 4.78 -33.92
N VAL A 68 31.03 4.11 -32.76
CA VAL A 68 29.82 3.64 -32.07
C VAL A 68 28.88 4.78 -31.72
N PHE A 69 29.45 5.95 -31.37
CA PHE A 69 28.66 7.14 -31.03
C PHE A 69 28.54 8.16 -32.20
N GLY A 70 29.04 7.85 -33.37
CA GLY A 70 28.97 8.72 -34.54
C GLY A 70 29.77 10.03 -34.37
N MET A 71 30.90 9.97 -33.66
CA MET A 71 31.67 11.15 -33.24
C MET A 71 33.07 11.19 -33.90
N GLU A 72 33.62 12.38 -33.94
CA GLU A 72 35.02 12.53 -34.36
C GLU A 72 35.97 12.07 -33.21
N PRO A 73 36.93 11.20 -33.49
CA PRO A 73 37.78 10.60 -32.41
C PRO A 73 38.56 11.62 -31.57
N TYR A 74 38.88 12.78 -32.10
CA TYR A 74 39.65 13.80 -31.38
C TYR A 74 38.91 14.40 -30.21
N TRP A 75 37.53 14.26 -30.18
CA TRP A 75 36.71 14.75 -29.06
C TRP A 75 37.10 14.09 -27.73
N PHE A 76 37.56 12.85 -27.77
CA PHE A 76 37.99 12.15 -26.56
C PHE A 76 39.30 12.72 -25.99
N GLY A 77 40.03 13.50 -26.77
CA GLY A 77 41.24 14.23 -26.34
C GLY A 77 40.99 15.61 -25.70
N LEU A 78 39.76 16.15 -25.84
CA LEU A 78 39.38 17.48 -25.34
C LEU A 78 39.25 17.50 -23.79
N GLU A 79 39.28 18.66 -23.19
CA GLU A 79 38.89 18.81 -21.78
C GLU A 79 37.37 18.54 -21.61
N LEU A 80 36.99 18.22 -20.39
CA LEU A 80 35.61 17.76 -20.12
C LEU A 80 34.54 18.83 -20.44
N SER A 81 34.82 20.10 -20.16
CA SER A 81 33.95 21.23 -20.49
C SER A 81 33.75 21.39 -21.99
N GLU A 82 34.87 21.35 -22.72
CA GLU A 82 34.87 21.49 -24.19
C GLU A 82 34.18 20.30 -24.87
N PHE A 83 34.40 19.11 -24.33
CA PHE A 83 33.68 17.90 -24.77
C PHE A 83 32.16 18.03 -24.57
N GLY A 84 31.76 18.50 -23.40
CA GLY A 84 30.34 18.75 -23.07
C GLY A 84 29.68 19.81 -23.96
N GLU A 85 30.40 20.91 -24.25
CA GLU A 85 29.89 21.95 -25.16
C GLU A 85 29.67 21.42 -26.58
N ARG A 86 30.62 20.66 -27.09
CA ARG A 86 30.52 20.05 -28.41
C ARG A 86 29.42 18.98 -28.48
N LEU A 87 29.28 18.22 -27.40
CA LEU A 87 28.21 17.24 -27.26
C LEU A 87 26.84 17.95 -27.28
N GLY A 88 26.71 19.07 -26.61
CA GLY A 88 25.52 19.94 -26.62
C GLY A 88 25.19 20.46 -28.00
N GLN A 89 26.20 20.89 -28.77
CA GLN A 89 26.04 21.27 -30.18
C GLN A 89 25.57 20.15 -31.13
N UNK A 90 25.99 19.01 -30.85
CA UNK A 90 25.71 17.88 -31.55
C UNK A 90 24.39 17.43 -31.39
N LEU A 91 23.96 17.82 -30.37
CA LEU A 91 22.61 17.46 -29.98
C LEU A 91 21.53 18.49 -30.39
N GLU A 92 21.76 19.32 -31.38
CA GLU A 92 20.72 20.26 -31.84
C GLU A 92 19.42 19.54 -32.18
N PRO A 93 18.26 20.06 -31.74
CA PRO A 93 17.06 19.26 -31.46
C PRO A 93 16.14 19.09 -32.66
N GLU A 94 15.91 17.85 -33.08
CA GLU A 94 14.63 17.50 -33.73
C GLU A 94 13.67 16.80 -32.70
N THR A 95 14.09 16.65 -31.43
CA THR A 95 13.23 16.15 -30.37
C THR A 95 13.47 16.99 -29.13
N SER A 96 12.41 17.54 -28.59
CA SER A 96 12.43 18.30 -27.35
C SER A 96 13.23 17.58 -26.26
N ALA A 97 14.33 18.16 -25.81
CA ALA A 97 14.99 17.75 -24.59
C ALA A 97 13.93 17.76 -23.48
N ALA A 98 13.76 16.66 -22.87
CA ALA A 98 12.76 16.55 -21.81
C ALA A 98 13.20 17.42 -20.64
N UNK A 99 12.72 18.45 -20.53
CA UNK A 99 13.01 19.18 -19.61
C UNK A 99 12.44 18.64 -18.47
N LEU A 100 13.18 18.76 -17.58
CA LEU A 100 12.72 18.44 -16.25
C LEU A 100 11.54 19.35 -15.89
N GLU A 101 10.38 18.81 -15.90
CA GLU A 101 9.12 19.54 -15.69
C GLU A 101 8.90 19.85 -14.21
N LYS A 102 9.19 18.88 -13.32
CA LYS A 102 8.75 18.97 -11.94
C LYS A 102 9.54 18.04 -11.00
N ILE A 103 9.94 18.53 -9.82
CA ILE A 103 10.64 17.75 -8.78
C ILE A 103 9.93 17.92 -7.44
N SER A 104 9.78 16.80 -6.71
CA SER A 104 9.34 16.80 -5.31
C SER A 104 10.12 15.73 -4.53
N LEU A 105 11.08 16.14 -3.72
CA LEU A 105 11.91 15.27 -2.86
C LEU A 105 11.75 15.61 -1.37
N SER A 106 10.89 16.57 -1.04
CA SER A 106 10.77 17.13 0.31
C SER A 106 10.30 16.13 1.37
N SER A 107 9.68 15.03 0.96
CA SER A 107 9.21 13.99 1.88
C SER A 107 10.32 13.01 2.30
N LEU A 108 11.44 12.95 1.57
CA LEU A 108 12.53 12.02 1.93
C LEU A 108 13.25 12.47 3.21
N PRO A 109 13.69 11.51 4.05
CA PRO A 109 14.48 11.84 5.23
C PRO A 109 15.85 12.40 4.82
N ASN A 110 16.33 13.37 5.55
CA ASN A 110 17.70 13.90 5.34
C ASN A 110 18.72 12.97 6.01
N THR A 111 19.44 12.20 5.21
CA THR A 111 20.37 11.16 5.69
C THR A 111 21.84 11.55 5.56
N GLY A 112 22.14 12.78 5.13
CA GLY A 112 23.50 13.19 4.79
C GLY A 112 23.89 12.65 3.40
N LEU A 113 25.01 13.15 2.86
CA LEU A 113 25.44 12.86 1.48
C LEU A 113 26.57 11.82 1.39
N ASN A 114 27.26 11.53 2.49
CA ASN A 114 28.41 10.63 2.49
C ASN A 114 27.95 9.18 2.58
N LEU A 115 28.40 8.39 1.62
CA LEU A 115 28.09 6.96 1.54
C LEU A 115 29.43 6.17 1.53
N PHE A 116 29.51 5.13 2.34
CA PHE A 116 30.74 4.35 2.53
C PHE A 116 30.50 2.89 2.13
N GLY A 117 31.42 2.33 1.34
CA GLY A 117 31.43 0.91 0.97
C GLY A 117 30.23 0.44 0.13
N ARG A 118 29.61 1.33 -0.68
CA ARG A 118 28.36 1.05 -1.42
C ARG A 118 28.43 1.29 -2.93
N SER A 119 29.63 1.23 -3.50
CA SER A 119 29.80 1.50 -4.94
C SER A 119 29.08 0.48 -5.83
N ALA A 120 29.10 -0.80 -5.43
CA ALA A 120 28.43 -1.86 -6.18
C ALA A 120 26.91 -1.67 -6.23
N GLU A 121 26.32 -1.25 -5.12
CA GLU A 121 24.88 -1.00 -5.00
C GLU A 121 24.47 0.23 -5.83
N ILE A 122 25.28 1.28 -5.84
CA ILE A 122 25.07 2.46 -6.70
C ILE A 122 25.09 2.04 -8.17
N ASP A 123 26.04 1.18 -8.59
CA ASP A 123 26.13 0.67 -9.97
C ASP A 123 24.87 -0.12 -10.36
N ILE A 124 24.22 -0.81 -9.40
CA ILE A 124 22.96 -1.53 -9.65
C ILE A 124 21.84 -0.51 -9.93
N ILE A 125 21.72 0.54 -9.12
CA ILE A 125 20.70 1.58 -9.30
C ILE A 125 20.95 2.32 -10.63
N ASP A 126 22.22 2.64 -10.95
CA ASP A 126 22.58 3.25 -12.24
C ASP A 126 22.11 2.38 -13.42
N ARG A 127 22.38 1.08 -13.37
CA ARG A 127 21.91 0.16 -14.43
C ARG A 127 20.39 0.16 -14.54
N ALA A 128 19.68 0.04 -13.43
CA ALA A 128 18.21 0.05 -13.43
C ALA A 128 17.65 1.32 -14.09
N TRP A 129 18.26 2.50 -13.86
CA TRP A 129 17.84 3.76 -14.46
C TRP A 129 18.23 3.88 -15.92
N TYR A 130 19.48 3.56 -16.28
CA TYR A 130 19.99 3.85 -17.62
C TYR A 130 19.64 2.77 -18.65
N GLU A 131 19.56 1.49 -18.26
CA GLU A 131 19.29 0.38 -19.19
C GLU A 131 17.81 0.27 -19.59
N ARG A 132 16.89 0.87 -18.83
CA ARG A 132 15.43 0.93 -19.10
C ARG A 132 14.75 -0.45 -19.22
N GLU A 133 15.36 -1.48 -18.70
CA GLU A 133 14.83 -2.84 -18.67
C GLU A 133 14.07 -3.12 -17.36
N THR A 134 14.35 -2.30 -16.33
CA THR A 134 13.78 -2.41 -14.98
C THR A 134 12.65 -1.39 -14.79
N ASN A 135 11.46 -1.88 -14.49
CA ASN A 135 10.29 -1.05 -14.15
C ASN A 135 10.30 -0.67 -12.67
N CYS A 136 10.63 -1.63 -11.79
CA CYS A 136 10.69 -1.45 -10.34
C CYS A 136 12.00 -2.02 -9.79
N LEU A 137 12.65 -1.27 -8.90
CA LEU A 137 13.81 -1.71 -8.13
C LEU A 137 13.43 -1.69 -6.65
N GLU A 138 13.36 -2.87 -6.02
CA GLU A 138 13.15 -2.94 -4.57
C GLU A 138 14.48 -3.07 -3.84
N ILE A 139 14.69 -2.28 -2.79
CA ILE A 139 15.87 -2.30 -1.92
C ILE A 139 15.43 -2.82 -0.55
N VAL A 140 15.83 -4.04 -0.23
CA VAL A 140 15.39 -4.75 0.98
C VAL A 140 16.54 -4.81 2.00
N ALA A 141 16.27 -4.36 3.24
CA ALA A 141 17.23 -4.47 4.35
C ALA A 141 16.56 -4.16 5.68
N PHE A 142 17.16 -4.59 6.77
CA PHE A 142 16.76 -4.23 8.14
C PHE A 142 16.76 -2.70 8.35
N GLY A 143 16.10 -2.26 9.41
CA GLY A 143 16.07 -0.85 9.81
C GLY A 143 17.46 -0.31 10.10
N GLY A 144 17.79 0.92 9.65
CA GLY A 144 19.05 1.58 9.95
C GLY A 144 20.27 1.13 9.13
N VAL A 145 20.12 0.18 8.20
CA VAL A 145 21.22 -0.33 7.36
C VAL A 145 21.64 0.67 6.27
N GLY A 146 20.82 1.71 6.02
CA GLY A 146 21.18 2.77 5.10
C GLY A 146 20.44 2.76 3.75
N LYS A 147 19.27 2.13 3.64
CA LYS A 147 18.45 2.12 2.42
C LYS A 147 18.18 3.55 1.90
N SER A 148 17.60 4.39 2.74
CA SER A 148 17.29 5.79 2.38
C SER A 148 18.55 6.61 2.09
N SER A 149 19.66 6.33 2.81
CA SER A 149 20.95 6.99 2.58
C SER A 149 21.51 6.64 1.20
N LEU A 150 21.38 5.36 0.79
CA LEU A 150 21.80 4.89 -0.54
C LEU A 150 21.05 5.63 -1.64
N VAL A 151 19.70 5.68 -1.52
CA VAL A 151 18.84 6.39 -2.48
C VAL A 151 19.15 7.88 -2.53
N ASN A 152 19.29 8.54 -1.36
CA ASN A 152 19.59 9.98 -1.28
C ASN A 152 20.97 10.32 -1.89
N SER A 153 21.98 9.49 -1.62
CA SER A 153 23.31 9.68 -2.19
C SER A 153 23.28 9.53 -3.72
N TRP A 154 22.54 8.53 -4.23
CA TRP A 154 22.35 8.34 -5.66
C TRP A 154 21.59 9.52 -6.29
N LEU A 155 20.50 10.00 -5.65
CA LEU A 155 19.75 11.17 -6.11
C LEU A 155 20.62 12.43 -6.18
N SER A 156 21.53 12.61 -5.19
CA SER A 156 22.45 13.75 -5.17
C SER A 156 23.45 13.71 -6.31
N ARG A 157 23.80 12.51 -6.80
CA ARG A 157 24.64 12.35 -8.00
C ARG A 157 23.81 12.66 -9.26
N LEU A 158 22.54 12.19 -9.28
CA LEU A 158 21.66 12.38 -10.40
C LEU A 158 21.27 13.87 -10.57
N ASP A 159 21.09 14.60 -9.46
CA ASP A 159 20.83 16.04 -9.43
C ASP A 159 21.91 16.84 -10.18
N LYS A 160 23.17 16.47 -10.02
CA LYS A 160 24.32 17.09 -10.72
C LYS A 160 24.27 16.85 -12.23
N LEU A 161 23.46 15.92 -12.69
CA LEU A 161 23.26 15.54 -14.09
C LEU A 161 21.85 15.92 -14.58
N ASP A 162 21.22 16.89 -13.91
CA ASP A 162 19.85 17.34 -14.17
C ASP A 162 18.86 16.15 -14.28
N TYR A 163 18.99 15.23 -13.31
CA TYR A 163 18.19 14.01 -13.21
C TYR A 163 18.28 13.08 -14.46
N ALA A 164 19.31 13.26 -15.28
CA ALA A 164 19.69 12.31 -16.32
C ALA A 164 18.51 11.87 -17.21
N GLY A 165 17.74 12.85 -17.72
CA GLY A 165 16.64 12.62 -18.64
C GLY A 165 15.31 12.20 -18.02
N ALA A 166 15.15 12.37 -16.70
CA ALA A 166 13.82 12.31 -16.10
C ALA A 166 13.01 13.58 -16.45
N ASN A 167 11.75 13.44 -16.82
CA ASN A 167 10.81 14.56 -16.96
C ASN A 167 10.25 14.96 -15.59
N ARG A 168 9.94 13.99 -14.74
CA ARG A 168 9.34 14.19 -13.42
C ARG A 168 10.08 13.35 -12.39
N VAL A 169 10.30 13.92 -11.21
CA VAL A 169 10.92 13.22 -10.07
C VAL A 169 10.03 13.41 -8.86
N TYR A 170 9.46 12.33 -8.35
CA TYR A 170 8.57 12.38 -7.19
C TYR A 170 9.02 11.36 -6.16
N ALA A 171 9.17 11.80 -4.91
CA ALA A 171 9.54 10.94 -3.81
C ALA A 171 8.55 11.04 -2.65
N TRP A 172 8.29 9.93 -2.01
CA TRP A 172 7.44 9.82 -0.84
C TRP A 172 8.08 8.92 0.20
N SER A 173 8.02 9.29 1.48
CA SER A 173 8.46 8.42 2.56
C SER A 173 7.28 8.08 3.47
N PHE A 174 7.03 6.78 3.62
CA PHE A 174 5.96 6.26 4.48
C PHE A 174 6.36 6.32 5.96
N HIS A 175 7.65 6.32 6.28
CA HIS A 175 8.17 6.51 7.65
C HIS A 175 7.85 7.88 8.22
N TRP A 176 7.59 8.85 7.37
CA TRP A 176 7.27 10.21 7.78
C TRP A 176 5.91 10.31 8.47
N GLN A 177 5.05 9.30 8.30
CA GLN A 177 3.67 9.29 8.77
C GLN A 177 3.48 8.62 10.15
N GLY A 178 4.53 8.14 10.79
CA GLY A 178 4.49 7.45 12.08
C GLY A 178 4.70 5.93 11.98
N MET A 179 4.84 5.27 13.09
CA MET A 179 5.11 3.82 13.18
C MET A 179 4.10 3.09 14.07
N GLY A 180 3.91 1.80 13.80
CA GLY A 180 3.02 0.94 14.57
C GLY A 180 1.54 1.22 14.33
N SER A 181 0.74 1.24 15.37
CA SER A 181 -0.71 1.51 15.30
C SER A 181 -1.05 2.94 14.81
N ASP A 182 -0.03 3.79 14.64
CA ASP A 182 -0.21 5.18 14.22
C ASP A 182 -0.09 5.35 12.70
N VAL A 183 0.05 4.26 11.97
CA VAL A 183 0.08 4.28 10.51
C VAL A 183 -1.34 4.54 10.00
N ILE A 184 -1.78 5.78 10.17
CA ILE A 184 -3.05 6.23 9.62
C ILE A 184 -2.84 6.40 8.13
N SER A 185 -3.33 5.46 7.35
CA SER A 185 -3.54 5.59 5.90
C SER A 185 -2.45 6.37 5.15
N SER A 186 -1.20 6.11 5.50
CA SER A 186 -0.09 6.73 4.75
C SER A 186 -0.19 6.42 3.25
N GLY A 187 -0.79 5.27 2.91
CA GLY A 187 -1.07 4.87 1.52
C GLY A 187 -2.10 5.76 0.84
N ASP A 188 -3.23 6.00 1.48
CA ASP A 188 -4.31 6.82 0.91
C ASP A 188 -3.86 8.28 0.77
N LEU A 189 -3.16 8.78 1.77
CA LEU A 189 -2.60 10.14 1.75
C LEU A 189 -1.56 10.28 0.63
N PHE A 190 -0.68 9.28 0.46
CA PHE A 190 0.29 9.24 -0.63
C PHE A 190 -0.41 9.34 -1.99
N ILE A 191 -1.41 8.48 -2.22
CA ILE A 191 -2.13 8.42 -3.50
C ILE A 191 -2.79 9.78 -3.80
N GLU A 192 -3.46 10.39 -2.83
CA GLU A 192 -4.14 11.69 -3.01
C GLU A 192 -3.14 12.82 -3.31
N GLN A 193 -2.06 12.92 -2.54
CA GLN A 193 -1.03 13.94 -2.76
C GLN A 193 -0.26 13.73 -4.06
N ALA A 194 0.03 12.47 -4.42
CA ALA A 194 0.69 12.14 -5.68
C ALA A 194 -0.22 12.52 -6.87
N LEU A 195 -1.51 12.16 -6.84
CA LEU A 195 -2.48 12.56 -7.89
C LEU A 195 -2.50 14.08 -8.06
N GLU A 196 -2.60 14.83 -6.96
CA GLU A 196 -2.57 16.30 -6.98
C GLU A 196 -1.26 16.79 -7.62
N TRP A 197 -0.13 16.24 -7.19
CA TRP A 197 1.18 16.63 -7.71
C TRP A 197 1.33 16.30 -9.19
N PHE A 198 0.85 15.15 -9.65
CA PHE A 198 0.90 14.76 -11.08
C PHE A 198 -0.15 15.50 -11.94
N GLY A 199 -1.05 16.29 -11.32
CA GLY A 199 -1.97 17.19 -12.02
C GLY A 199 -3.38 16.63 -12.22
N ASP A 200 -3.80 15.63 -11.47
CA ASP A 200 -5.19 15.15 -11.46
C ASP A 200 -6.11 16.30 -11.02
N LYS A 201 -7.23 16.48 -11.71
CA LYS A 201 -8.18 17.58 -11.46
C LYS A 201 -9.08 17.33 -10.25
N SER A 202 -9.17 16.09 -9.78
CA SER A 202 -10.05 15.68 -8.68
C SER A 202 -9.39 14.56 -7.88
N PRO A 203 -8.23 14.83 -7.23
CA PRO A 203 -7.45 13.80 -6.55
C PRO A 203 -8.20 13.14 -5.40
N GLU A 204 -9.18 13.85 -4.82
CA GLU A 204 -10.03 13.34 -3.74
C GLU A 204 -11.08 12.33 -4.24
N LYS A 205 -11.43 12.37 -5.53
CA LYS A 205 -12.56 11.59 -6.07
C LYS A 205 -12.18 10.20 -6.55
N GLY A 206 -13.08 9.26 -6.33
CA GLY A 206 -12.99 7.89 -6.81
C GLY A 206 -12.41 6.94 -5.78
N THR A 207 -12.57 5.67 -6.07
CA THR A 207 -12.12 4.57 -5.20
C THR A 207 -10.59 4.47 -5.20
N PRO A 208 -9.99 3.80 -4.21
CA PRO A 208 -8.55 3.53 -4.21
C PRO A 208 -8.01 2.96 -5.53
N TRP A 209 -8.76 2.06 -6.18
CA TRP A 209 -8.37 1.48 -7.47
C TRP A 209 -8.40 2.50 -8.59
N ALA A 210 -9.49 3.27 -8.68
CA ALA A 210 -9.60 4.33 -9.69
C ALA A 210 -8.49 5.36 -9.53
N LYS A 211 -8.19 5.73 -8.28
CA LYS A 211 -7.08 6.63 -7.94
C LYS A 211 -5.72 6.04 -8.35
N ALA A 212 -5.49 4.75 -8.02
CA ALA A 212 -4.24 4.06 -8.35
C ALA A 212 -4.02 3.95 -9.86
N ASN A 213 -5.07 3.58 -10.62
CA ASN A 213 -5.00 3.50 -12.08
C ASN A 213 -4.70 4.87 -12.70
N ARG A 214 -5.44 5.93 -12.29
CA ARG A 214 -5.18 7.30 -12.77
C ARG A 214 -3.75 7.73 -12.46
N LEU A 215 -3.26 7.42 -11.25
CA LEU A 215 -1.89 7.75 -10.86
C LEU A 215 -0.86 6.98 -11.70
N ALA A 216 -1.08 5.69 -11.94
CA ALA A 216 -0.20 4.88 -12.79
C ALA A 216 -0.15 5.46 -14.23
N ASP A 217 -1.31 5.84 -14.77
CA ASP A 217 -1.40 6.45 -16.11
C ASP A 217 -0.64 7.79 -16.17
N LEU A 218 -0.85 8.67 -15.19
CA LEU A 218 -0.15 9.95 -15.08
C LEU A 218 1.38 9.78 -14.95
N ILE A 219 1.83 8.76 -14.22
CA ILE A 219 3.26 8.43 -14.07
C ILE A 219 3.83 7.99 -15.45
N ARG A 220 3.08 7.18 -16.18
CA ARG A 220 3.48 6.65 -17.50
C ARG A 220 3.52 7.69 -18.62
N GLU A 221 2.81 8.82 -18.49
CA GLU A 221 2.75 9.88 -19.50
C GLU A 221 4.13 10.41 -19.89
N SER A 222 5.08 10.38 -18.95
CA SER A 222 6.43 10.89 -19.18
C SER A 222 7.44 10.03 -18.42
N ARG A 223 8.74 10.19 -18.72
CA ARG A 223 9.80 9.45 -18.06
C ARG A 223 9.91 9.93 -16.61
N THR A 224 9.31 9.20 -15.70
CA THR A 224 9.18 9.54 -14.27
C THR A 224 10.13 8.70 -13.42
N LEU A 225 10.84 9.35 -12.50
CA LEU A 225 11.54 8.68 -11.40
C LEU A 225 10.66 8.79 -10.15
N LEU A 226 10.09 7.66 -9.74
CA LEU A 226 9.26 7.55 -8.54
C LEU A 226 10.06 6.88 -7.43
N ILE A 227 10.07 7.47 -6.22
CA ILE A 227 10.77 6.90 -5.06
C ILE A 227 9.76 6.73 -3.93
N LEU A 228 9.62 5.49 -3.47
CA LEU A 228 8.74 5.09 -2.37
C LEU A 228 9.61 4.58 -1.22
N ASP A 229 9.93 5.46 -0.28
CA ASP A 229 10.86 5.16 0.80
C ASP A 229 10.14 4.65 2.05
N GLY A 230 10.58 3.51 2.58
CA GLY A 230 10.10 2.95 3.83
C GLY A 230 8.69 2.39 3.76
N LEU A 231 8.46 1.39 2.89
CA LEU A 231 7.12 0.82 2.65
C LEU A 231 6.62 -0.08 3.78
N GLU A 232 7.46 -0.39 4.78
CA GLU A 232 7.17 -1.32 5.88
C GLU A 232 5.83 -1.07 6.59
N PRO A 233 5.41 0.19 6.84
CA PRO A 233 4.14 0.42 7.53
C PRO A 233 2.91 -0.08 6.78
N LEU A 234 3.02 -0.30 5.47
CA LEU A 234 1.93 -0.79 4.63
C LEU A 234 2.01 -2.29 4.37
N GLN A 235 3.06 -2.99 4.87
CA GLN A 235 3.27 -4.41 4.63
C GLN A 235 2.72 -5.26 5.78
N CYS A 236 2.08 -6.38 5.45
CA CYS A 236 1.70 -7.40 6.43
C CYS A 236 2.95 -7.92 7.15
N PRO A 237 2.90 -8.02 8.48
CA PRO A 237 4.02 -8.52 9.28
C PRO A 237 4.32 -10.00 9.02
N PRO A 238 5.43 -10.55 9.57
CA PRO A 238 5.77 -11.96 9.39
C PRO A 238 4.60 -12.91 9.72
N GLY A 239 4.28 -13.81 8.79
CA GLY A 239 3.14 -14.72 8.85
C GLY A 239 2.74 -15.20 7.47
N PRO A 240 1.55 -15.78 7.30
CA PRO A 240 1.09 -16.33 6.01
C PRO A 240 0.98 -15.29 4.89
N ARG A 241 0.78 -14.01 5.24
CA ARG A 241 0.66 -12.90 4.28
C ARG A 241 1.87 -11.95 4.35
N GLN A 242 3.00 -12.42 4.81
CA GLN A 242 4.21 -11.60 4.99
C GLN A 242 4.60 -10.86 3.71
N GLY A 243 4.76 -9.55 3.81
CA GLY A 243 5.21 -8.69 2.71
C GLY A 243 4.10 -8.23 1.76
N GLU A 244 2.85 -8.72 1.90
CA GLU A 244 1.71 -8.19 1.15
C GLU A 244 1.43 -6.75 1.56
N ILE A 245 1.07 -5.92 0.57
CA ILE A 245 0.70 -4.53 0.83
C ILE A 245 -0.76 -4.46 1.25
N GLU A 246 -1.01 -4.03 2.49
CA GLU A 246 -2.37 -3.93 3.04
C GLU A 246 -3.21 -2.87 2.33
N ASN A 247 -2.59 -1.76 1.88
CA ASN A 247 -3.32 -0.69 1.20
C ASN A 247 -3.57 -1.07 -0.26
N PRO A 248 -4.84 -1.23 -0.69
CA PRO A 248 -5.16 -1.74 -2.01
C PRO A 248 -4.77 -0.80 -3.15
N ALA A 249 -4.79 0.52 -2.93
CA ALA A 249 -4.38 1.47 -3.96
C ALA A 249 -2.86 1.37 -4.22
N VAL A 250 -2.07 1.28 -3.16
CA VAL A 250 -0.61 1.14 -3.29
C VAL A 250 -0.27 -0.23 -3.89
N SER A 251 -0.93 -1.31 -3.45
CA SER A 251 -0.75 -2.65 -4.01
C SER A 251 -1.00 -2.66 -5.52
N LEU A 252 -2.13 -2.07 -5.96
CA LEU A 252 -2.44 -1.99 -7.39
C LEU A 252 -1.44 -1.11 -8.15
N LEU A 253 -1.10 0.07 -7.62
CA LEU A 253 -0.13 0.97 -8.24
C LEU A 253 1.21 0.24 -8.50
N LEU A 254 1.69 -0.51 -7.50
CA LEU A 254 2.94 -1.26 -7.63
C LEU A 254 2.85 -2.34 -8.71
N ARG A 255 1.73 -3.08 -8.79
CA ARG A 255 1.49 -4.09 -9.84
C ARG A 255 1.44 -3.46 -11.23
N GLU A 256 0.74 -2.33 -11.35
CA GLU A 256 0.61 -1.59 -12.60
C GLU A 256 1.98 -1.09 -13.09
N LEU A 257 2.77 -0.48 -12.19
CA LEU A 257 4.11 0.01 -12.54
C LEU A 257 5.09 -1.16 -12.81
N ALA A 258 4.97 -2.28 -12.11
CA ALA A 258 5.76 -3.48 -12.38
C ALA A 258 5.48 -4.03 -13.78
N ALA A 259 4.21 -4.05 -14.19
CA ALA A 259 3.81 -4.52 -15.52
C ALA A 259 4.27 -3.57 -16.64
N ASN A 260 4.15 -2.26 -16.43
CA ASN A 260 4.51 -1.25 -17.43
C ASN A 260 4.89 0.07 -16.78
N ASN A 261 6.09 0.59 -17.06
CA ASN A 261 6.57 1.86 -16.53
C ASN A 261 7.49 2.54 -17.56
N ASN A 262 7.26 3.83 -17.81
CA ASN A 262 8.08 4.64 -18.71
C ASN A 262 9.31 5.27 -18.02
N GLY A 263 9.56 4.90 -16.75
CA GLY A 263 10.65 5.39 -15.95
C GLY A 263 11.14 4.29 -14.99
N LEU A 264 11.34 4.65 -13.73
CA LEU A 264 11.76 3.70 -12.70
C LEU A 264 11.04 4.00 -11.39
N CYS A 265 10.52 2.96 -10.75
CA CYS A 265 10.02 3.03 -9.38
C CYS A 265 11.05 2.40 -8.44
N ILE A 266 11.65 3.18 -7.53
CA ILE A 266 12.56 2.67 -6.51
C ILE A 266 11.78 2.58 -5.19
N ILE A 267 11.81 1.39 -4.58
CA ILE A 267 11.08 1.13 -3.34
C ILE A 267 12.07 0.65 -2.27
N THR A 268 12.00 1.22 -1.06
CA THR A 268 12.78 0.68 0.06
C THR A 268 11.83 0.03 1.07
N SER A 269 12.21 -1.13 1.60
CA SER A 269 11.40 -1.85 2.60
C SER A 269 12.25 -2.78 3.47
N ARG A 270 11.65 -3.31 4.56
CA ARG A 270 12.31 -4.34 5.41
C ARG A 270 12.03 -5.75 4.90
N LEU A 271 10.88 -5.94 4.24
CA LEU A 271 10.44 -7.24 3.72
C LEU A 271 10.29 -7.16 2.21
N PRO A 272 10.60 -8.22 1.47
CA PRO A 272 10.29 -8.26 0.04
C PRO A 272 8.81 -8.03 -0.22
N ILE A 273 8.49 -7.40 -1.35
CA ILE A 273 7.11 -7.11 -1.76
C ILE A 273 6.51 -8.36 -2.42
N SER A 274 5.49 -8.95 -1.79
CA SER A 274 4.89 -10.20 -2.27
C SER A 274 4.21 -10.07 -3.63
N GLU A 275 3.69 -8.87 -3.96
CA GLU A 275 3.08 -8.54 -5.25
C GLU A 275 4.05 -8.77 -6.42
N PHE A 276 5.34 -8.67 -6.17
CA PHE A 276 6.38 -8.81 -7.19
C PHE A 276 6.71 -10.27 -7.55
N ALA A 277 6.34 -11.22 -6.69
CA ALA A 277 6.63 -12.65 -6.88
C ALA A 277 6.03 -13.25 -8.17
N SER A 278 4.98 -12.62 -8.71
CA SER A 278 4.32 -13.07 -9.95
C SER A 278 5.03 -12.62 -11.24
N PHE A 279 6.03 -11.72 -11.14
CA PHE A 279 6.75 -11.17 -12.29
C PHE A 279 8.11 -11.85 -12.42
N SER A 280 8.32 -12.63 -13.47
CA SER A 280 9.56 -13.39 -13.71
C SER A 280 10.33 -12.93 -14.96
N ASP A 281 9.91 -11.83 -15.58
CA ASP A 281 10.41 -11.38 -16.88
C ASP A 281 11.60 -10.40 -16.80
N GLY A 282 12.17 -10.19 -15.62
CA GLY A 282 13.33 -9.29 -15.41
C GLY A 282 12.99 -7.81 -15.24
N ARG A 283 11.70 -7.44 -15.33
CA ARG A 283 11.26 -6.04 -15.14
C ARG A 283 11.35 -5.56 -13.71
N ILE A 284 11.48 -6.49 -12.77
CA ILE A 284 11.67 -6.20 -11.35
C ILE A 284 13.06 -6.68 -10.94
N GLN A 285 13.78 -5.81 -10.24
CA GLN A 285 15.07 -6.14 -9.67
C GLN A 285 15.04 -5.96 -8.16
N SER A 286 15.56 -6.93 -7.41
CA SER A 286 15.67 -6.87 -5.94
C SER A 286 17.13 -6.71 -5.54
N LEU A 287 17.40 -5.70 -4.72
CA LEU A 287 18.71 -5.42 -4.13
C LEU A 287 18.62 -5.65 -2.62
N HIS A 288 19.27 -6.71 -2.15
CA HIS A 288 19.40 -6.99 -0.72
C HIS A 288 20.60 -6.23 -0.18
N LEU A 289 20.35 -5.22 0.66
CA LEU A 289 21.40 -4.37 1.20
C LEU A 289 21.92 -4.97 2.52
N GLU A 290 23.17 -5.39 2.52
CA GLU A 290 23.84 -5.94 3.68
C GLU A 290 24.41 -4.83 4.57
N ARG A 291 24.96 -5.20 5.73
CA ARG A 291 25.67 -4.30 6.65
C ARG A 291 27.00 -3.86 6.02
N LEU A 292 27.61 -2.82 6.59
CA LEU A 292 28.93 -2.37 6.11
C LEU A 292 30.00 -3.42 6.43
N SER A 293 30.95 -3.56 5.52
CA SER A 293 32.19 -4.29 5.78
C SER A 293 33.00 -3.59 6.88
N ASN A 294 33.98 -4.26 7.45
CA ASN A 294 34.90 -3.64 8.42
C ASN A 294 35.55 -2.38 7.84
N GLU A 295 35.97 -2.44 6.59
CA GLU A 295 36.56 -1.27 5.90
C GLU A 295 35.55 -0.11 5.77
N GLY A 296 34.32 -0.40 5.33
CA GLY A 296 33.27 0.61 5.20
C GLY A 296 32.88 1.21 6.53
N GLY A 297 32.83 0.39 7.59
CA GLY A 297 32.54 0.85 8.96
C GLY A 297 33.64 1.76 9.51
N VAL A 298 34.91 1.39 9.31
CA VAL A 298 36.05 2.22 9.71
C VAL A 298 36.08 3.55 8.94
N GLN A 299 35.79 3.52 7.64
CA GLN A 299 35.68 4.74 6.81
C GLN A 299 34.56 5.66 7.35
N LEU A 300 33.42 5.09 7.75
CA LEU A 300 32.29 5.85 8.33
C LEU A 300 32.74 6.52 9.64
N LEU A 301 33.33 5.77 10.58
CA LEU A 301 33.78 6.31 11.87
C LEU A 301 34.82 7.41 11.68
N SER A 302 35.84 7.18 10.83
CA SER A 302 36.89 8.16 10.53
C SER A 302 36.35 9.43 9.89
N ALA A 303 35.40 9.30 8.94
CA ALA A 303 34.76 10.44 8.28
C ALA A 303 33.89 11.26 9.24
N MET A 304 33.37 10.63 10.30
CA MET A 304 32.64 11.31 11.38
C MET A 304 33.55 11.89 12.47
N GLY A 305 34.87 11.83 12.26
CA GLY A 305 35.86 12.46 13.14
C GLY A 305 36.31 11.58 14.30
N VAL A 306 35.93 10.31 14.36
CA VAL A 306 36.39 9.39 15.39
C VAL A 306 37.88 9.11 15.19
N CYS A 307 38.65 9.17 16.28
CA CYS A 307 40.11 9.01 16.31
C CYS A 307 40.48 7.82 17.17
N GLY A 308 41.69 7.26 16.92
CA GLY A 308 42.26 6.15 17.68
C GLY A 308 42.91 5.09 16.78
N ASP A 309 43.24 3.97 17.37
CA ASP A 309 43.91 2.88 16.63
C ASP A 309 42.94 2.17 15.69
N GLU A 310 43.38 1.79 14.53
CA GLU A 310 42.59 1.09 13.51
C GLU A 310 42.01 -0.23 14.05
N THR A 311 42.80 -0.93 14.91
CA THR A 311 42.35 -2.17 15.59
C THR A 311 41.18 -1.94 16.51
N ASP A 312 41.17 -0.83 17.25
CA ASP A 312 40.00 -0.45 18.09
C ASP A 312 38.81 -0.04 17.24
N MET A 313 39.01 0.66 16.11
CA MET A 313 37.96 1.00 15.17
C MET A 313 37.32 -0.26 14.56
N GLN A 314 38.14 -1.22 14.12
CA GLN A 314 37.69 -2.51 13.58
C GLN A 314 36.89 -3.28 14.64
N SER A 315 37.41 -3.31 15.88
CA SER A 315 36.70 -3.97 17.01
C SER A 315 35.39 -3.32 17.30
N ALA A 316 35.29 -1.99 17.27
CA ALA A 316 34.02 -1.26 17.43
C ALA A 316 33.05 -1.62 16.30
N VAL A 317 33.52 -1.66 15.04
CA VAL A 317 32.66 -2.05 13.88
C VAL A 317 32.13 -3.48 14.07
N GLU A 318 32.97 -4.42 14.54
CA GLU A 318 32.57 -5.81 14.78
C GLU A 318 31.52 -5.91 15.91
N VAL A 319 31.73 -5.20 17.01
CA VAL A 319 30.77 -5.17 18.14
C VAL A 319 29.40 -4.69 17.70
N TYR A 320 29.37 -3.62 16.89
CA TYR A 320 28.10 -3.08 16.35
C TYR A 320 27.73 -3.72 15.00
N SER A 321 28.42 -4.81 14.62
CA SER A 321 28.16 -5.67 13.44
C SER A 321 28.08 -4.87 12.13
N GLY A 322 28.87 -3.80 11.98
CA GLY A 322 28.84 -2.96 10.79
C GLY A 322 27.51 -2.24 10.54
N HIS A 323 26.66 -2.05 11.57
CA HIS A 323 25.36 -1.43 11.41
C HIS A 323 25.48 0.11 11.31
N PRO A 324 25.18 0.74 10.14
CA PRO A 324 25.49 2.17 9.91
C PRO A 324 24.88 3.12 10.95
N LEU A 325 23.59 2.92 11.32
CA LEU A 325 22.93 3.79 12.32
C LEU A 325 23.64 3.69 13.67
N CYS A 326 23.94 2.48 14.14
CA CYS A 326 24.64 2.29 15.43
C CYS A 326 26.02 2.94 15.40
N LEU A 327 26.78 2.77 14.32
CA LEU A 327 28.09 3.37 14.14
C LEU A 327 28.00 4.92 14.09
N SER A 328 26.99 5.46 13.43
CA SER A 328 26.77 6.93 13.37
C SER A 328 26.39 7.50 14.75
N LEU A 329 25.55 6.79 15.51
CA LEU A 329 25.19 7.17 16.88
C LEU A 329 26.41 7.07 17.80
N LEU A 330 27.18 5.99 17.67
CA LEU A 330 28.42 5.81 18.43
C LEU A 330 29.41 6.94 18.14
N ALA A 331 29.65 7.27 16.88
CA ALA A 331 30.54 8.34 16.46
C ALA A 331 30.12 9.69 17.06
N GLY A 332 28.81 10.00 16.99
CA GLY A 332 28.26 11.20 17.61
C GLY A 332 28.50 11.22 19.13
N TYR A 333 28.23 10.08 19.81
CA TYR A 333 28.43 9.94 21.27
C TYR A 333 29.90 10.15 21.65
N LEU A 334 30.81 9.44 20.97
CA LEU A 334 32.25 9.57 21.23
C LEU A 334 32.75 10.99 21.00
N SER A 335 32.26 11.67 19.95
CA SER A 335 32.64 13.05 19.62
C SER A 335 32.21 14.05 20.68
N VAL A 336 31.03 13.82 21.27
CA VAL A 336 30.44 14.76 22.25
C VAL A 336 30.92 14.47 23.68
N VAL A 337 31.14 13.20 24.03
CA VAL A 337 31.40 12.76 25.42
C VAL A 337 32.86 12.42 25.68
N HIS A 338 33.58 11.91 24.67
CA HIS A 338 34.94 11.31 24.84
C HIS A 338 35.99 11.86 23.86
N ASP A 339 35.87 13.11 23.44
CA ASP A 339 36.82 13.79 22.53
C ASP A 339 37.09 12.94 21.26
N ALA A 340 36.03 12.25 20.78
CA ALA A 340 36.06 11.39 19.59
C ALA A 340 37.01 10.17 19.70
N ASN A 341 37.44 9.75 20.87
CA ASN A 341 38.37 8.61 21.05
C ASN A 341 37.61 7.28 21.00
N VAL A 342 37.91 6.44 20.01
CA VAL A 342 37.26 5.14 19.79
C VAL A 342 37.44 4.16 20.96
N SER A 343 38.56 4.20 21.70
CA SER A 343 38.83 3.25 22.80
C SER A 343 37.74 3.20 23.87
N ASN A 344 36.95 4.27 23.97
CA ASN A 344 35.85 4.40 24.93
C ASN A 344 34.54 3.70 24.50
N TYR A 345 34.49 3.08 23.29
CA TYR A 345 33.27 2.35 22.84
C TYR A 345 32.89 1.23 23.83
N ARG A 346 33.85 0.69 24.55
CA ARG A 346 33.64 -0.42 25.51
C ARG A 346 32.79 -0.02 26.72
N GLU A 347 32.75 1.26 27.09
CA GLU A 347 31.94 1.75 28.20
C GLU A 347 30.43 1.55 27.94
N LEU A 348 30.02 1.73 26.69
CA LEU A 348 28.62 1.55 26.29
C LEU A 348 28.18 0.07 26.37
N ASN A 349 29.09 -0.85 26.08
CA ASN A 349 28.80 -2.29 26.05
C ASN A 349 28.69 -2.92 27.44
N SER A 350 29.29 -2.30 28.47
CA SER A 350 29.25 -2.83 29.83
C SER A 350 27.89 -2.68 30.52
N LEU A 351 26.95 -1.97 29.88
CA LEU A 351 25.67 -1.59 30.50
C LEU A 351 24.56 -2.65 30.42
N VAL A 352 24.60 -3.59 29.44
CA VAL A 352 23.56 -4.61 29.28
C VAL A 352 24.03 -5.82 28.45
N ASP A 353 23.45 -6.99 28.73
CA ASP A 353 23.63 -8.23 27.95
C ASP A 353 22.77 -8.11 26.64
N ILE A 354 23.41 -7.91 25.50
CA ILE A 354 22.75 -7.45 24.26
C ILE A 354 22.46 -8.62 23.30
N GLN A 355 21.21 -8.78 22.89
CA GLN A 355 20.80 -9.84 21.97
C GLN A 355 20.29 -9.34 20.60
N SER A 356 20.05 -8.03 20.42
CA SER A 356 19.48 -7.49 19.17
C SER A 356 20.05 -6.11 18.79
N PHE A 357 19.90 -5.71 17.49
CA PHE A 357 20.39 -4.43 16.96
C PHE A 357 19.62 -3.23 17.46
N ASP A 358 18.31 -3.41 17.65
CA ASP A 358 17.46 -2.35 18.19
C ASP A 358 17.89 -2.01 19.62
N GLU A 359 18.40 -3.01 20.36
CA GLU A 359 18.98 -2.83 21.70
C GLU A 359 20.29 -2.04 21.65
N HIS A 360 21.19 -2.27 20.69
CA HIS A 360 22.43 -1.46 20.53
C HIS A 360 22.09 0.02 20.33
N ALA A 361 21.23 0.33 19.36
CA ALA A 361 20.80 1.72 19.10
C ALA A 361 20.13 2.32 20.35
N SER A 362 19.25 1.57 20.99
CA SER A 362 18.54 1.98 22.21
C SER A 362 19.49 2.30 23.35
N ASN A 363 20.55 1.50 23.53
CA ASN A 363 21.53 1.72 24.59
C ASN A 363 22.37 2.98 24.37
N ILE A 364 22.74 3.28 23.10
CA ILE A 364 23.45 4.53 22.79
C ILE A 364 22.51 5.73 23.07
N VAL A 365 21.24 5.65 22.66
CA VAL A 365 20.28 6.75 22.92
C VAL A 365 20.07 6.90 24.44
N ARG A 366 19.97 5.80 25.19
CA ARG A 366 19.87 5.84 26.68
C ARG A 366 21.09 6.51 27.28
N ALA A 367 22.31 6.21 26.82
CA ALA A 367 23.53 6.86 27.29
C ALA A 367 23.49 8.38 27.04
N TYR A 368 23.00 8.80 25.88
CA TYR A 368 22.79 10.22 25.59
C TYR A 368 21.80 10.87 26.56
N LEU A 369 20.65 10.19 26.87
CA LEU A 369 19.65 10.72 27.81
C LEU A 369 20.24 10.89 29.23
N CYS A 370 21.14 9.97 29.62
CA CYS A 370 21.86 10.07 30.91
C CYS A 370 22.92 11.18 30.88
N TRP A 371 23.53 11.43 29.74
CA TRP A 371 24.62 12.43 29.60
C TRP A 371 24.08 13.87 29.48
N PHE A 372 22.89 14.07 28.90
CA PHE A 372 22.32 15.42 28.76
C PHE A 372 21.96 15.98 30.16
N ASP A 373 22.75 16.96 30.64
CA ASP A 373 22.45 17.67 31.89
C ASP A 373 21.30 18.67 31.75
N SER A 374 20.99 19.02 30.52
CA SER A 374 19.95 20.00 30.20
C SER A 374 18.60 19.32 29.92
N SER A 375 17.57 19.74 30.63
CA SER A 375 16.18 19.32 30.39
C SER A 375 15.68 19.70 28.99
N LEU A 376 16.30 20.69 28.36
CA LEU A 376 15.87 21.27 27.10
C LEU A 376 16.02 20.30 25.91
N GLU A 377 17.21 19.65 25.78
CA GLU A 377 17.45 18.65 24.73
C GLU A 377 16.54 17.43 24.93
N ILE A 378 16.39 17.01 26.21
CA ILE A 378 15.54 15.86 26.57
C ILE A 378 14.07 16.17 26.23
N SER A 379 13.58 17.38 26.56
CA SER A 379 12.20 17.79 26.26
C SER A 379 11.92 17.84 24.77
N LEU A 380 12.87 18.32 23.95
CA LEU A 380 12.72 18.31 22.50
C LEU A 380 12.70 16.88 21.94
N LEU A 381 13.55 15.99 22.45
CA LEU A 381 13.55 14.58 22.06
C LEU A 381 12.23 13.88 22.47
N ASN A 382 11.75 14.14 23.70
CA ASN A 382 10.47 13.60 24.19
C ASN A 382 9.29 14.06 23.29
N LEU A 383 9.30 15.33 22.89
CA LEU A 383 8.28 15.87 21.99
C LEU A 383 8.30 15.18 20.62
N LEU A 384 9.50 14.96 20.06
CA LEU A 384 9.65 14.24 18.78
C LEU A 384 9.19 12.78 18.88
N GLY A 385 9.51 12.11 20.00
CA GLY A 385 9.04 10.74 20.27
C GLY A 385 7.51 10.67 20.39
N LEU A 386 6.92 11.63 21.07
CA LEU A 386 5.47 11.72 21.28
C LEU A 386 4.70 11.96 19.98
N PHE A 387 5.21 12.88 19.14
CA PHE A 387 4.51 13.33 17.93
C PHE A 387 4.47 12.27 16.83
N GLY A 388 5.34 11.26 16.89
CA GLY A 388 5.34 10.13 15.95
C GLY A 388 5.90 10.44 14.56
N ARG A 389 6.22 11.71 14.26
CA ARG A 389 6.78 12.16 12.99
C ARG A 389 7.63 13.40 13.17
N GLY A 390 8.34 13.81 12.13
CA GLY A 390 9.04 15.08 12.14
C GLY A 390 8.04 16.26 12.22
N ILE A 391 8.49 17.39 12.74
CA ILE A 391 7.62 18.52 13.05
C ILE A 391 8.33 19.84 12.68
N THR A 392 7.58 20.84 12.23
CA THR A 392 8.17 22.16 11.95
C THR A 392 8.43 22.93 13.25
N LEU A 393 9.44 23.79 13.23
CA LEU A 393 9.73 24.65 14.38
C LEU A 393 8.54 25.59 14.68
N VAL A 394 7.73 25.92 13.69
CA VAL A 394 6.51 26.72 13.85
C VAL A 394 5.49 25.93 14.68
N ASP A 395 5.26 24.65 14.35
CA ASP A 395 4.32 23.79 15.08
C ASP A 395 4.81 23.51 16.51
N ILE A 396 6.13 23.27 16.68
CA ILE A 396 6.71 23.10 18.04
C ILE A 396 6.39 24.33 18.89
N ARG A 397 6.62 25.53 18.35
CA ARG A 397 6.34 26.79 19.06
C ARG A 397 4.85 26.98 19.35
N ALA A 398 3.98 26.51 18.46
CA ALA A 398 2.53 26.55 18.68
C ALA A 398 2.12 25.60 19.81
N LEU A 399 2.65 24.38 19.83
CA LEU A 399 2.42 23.39 20.90
C LEU A 399 2.92 23.90 22.26
N VAL A 400 4.13 24.45 22.29
CA VAL A 400 4.75 25.01 23.52
C VAL A 400 3.88 26.10 24.12
N LYS A 401 3.27 26.96 23.28
CA LYS A 401 2.36 28.05 23.73
C LYS A 401 0.97 27.52 24.12
N PHE A 402 0.58 26.35 23.60
CA PHE A 402 -0.76 25.78 23.81
C PHE A 402 -0.95 25.29 25.25
N GLU A 403 -0.04 24.43 25.71
CA GLU A 403 -0.07 23.90 27.09
C GLU A 403 1.34 23.55 27.57
N PRO A 404 1.82 24.10 28.68
CA PRO A 404 3.09 23.70 29.28
C PRO A 404 2.95 22.31 29.95
N VAL A 405 3.78 21.38 29.55
CA VAL A 405 3.86 20.01 30.09
C VAL A 405 5.30 19.77 30.55
N PRO A 406 5.53 19.53 31.88
CA PRO A 406 6.86 19.31 32.42
C PRO A 406 7.57 18.14 31.73
N GLY A 407 8.81 18.36 31.27
CA GLY A 407 9.60 17.35 30.55
C GLY A 407 9.26 17.22 29.07
N ILE A 408 8.32 18.01 28.53
CA ILE A 408 7.95 18.01 27.11
C ILE A 408 7.93 19.42 26.51
N THR A 409 7.16 20.35 27.05
CA THR A 409 7.00 21.71 26.49
C THR A 409 7.33 22.83 27.46
N GLU A 410 7.25 22.60 28.77
CA GLU A 410 7.49 23.64 29.75
C GLU A 410 8.89 24.26 29.64
N GLU A 411 9.92 23.41 29.51
CA GLU A 411 11.32 23.81 29.38
C GLU A 411 11.63 24.51 28.05
N LEU A 412 10.71 24.39 27.09
CA LEU A 412 10.85 24.98 25.75
C LEU A 412 10.13 26.35 25.62
N ALA A 413 9.36 26.75 26.64
CA ALA A 413 8.40 27.86 26.55
C ALA A 413 9.06 29.22 26.28
N ASP A 414 10.05 29.62 27.11
CA ASP A 414 10.64 30.95 27.06
C ASP A 414 12.00 31.03 26.40
N LEU A 415 12.29 30.09 25.48
CA LEU A 415 13.59 30.04 24.83
C LEU A 415 13.82 31.17 23.82
N SER A 416 14.95 31.84 23.94
CA SER A 416 15.47 32.76 22.92
C SER A 416 15.81 31.97 21.63
N HIS A 417 15.90 32.72 20.53
CA HIS A 417 16.32 32.16 19.23
C HIS A 417 17.69 31.46 19.31
N SER A 418 18.63 32.02 20.09
CA SER A 418 19.97 31.45 20.26
C SER A 418 19.94 30.10 21.02
N GLN A 419 19.10 30.01 22.07
CA GLN A 419 18.95 28.76 22.82
C GLN A 419 18.34 27.65 21.94
N TRP A 420 17.28 27.94 21.15
CA TRP A 420 16.72 27.04 20.17
C TRP A 420 17.78 26.56 19.18
N SER A 421 18.55 27.49 18.61
CA SER A 421 19.59 27.18 17.64
C SER A 421 20.68 26.29 18.24
N TYR A 422 21.05 26.54 19.48
CA TYR A 422 22.07 25.80 20.22
C TYR A 422 21.60 24.35 20.50
N ALA A 423 20.40 24.18 21.04
CA ALA A 423 19.84 22.86 21.34
C ALA A 423 19.70 22.00 20.06
N ILE A 424 19.15 22.60 19.00
CA ILE A 424 19.01 21.92 17.70
C ILE A 424 20.39 21.53 17.17
N LYS A 425 21.37 22.44 17.24
CA LYS A 425 22.75 22.14 16.80
C LYS A 425 23.34 20.98 17.60
N LYS A 426 23.22 21.02 18.92
CA LYS A 426 23.77 20.00 19.83
C LYS A 426 23.20 18.59 19.53
N LEU A 427 21.87 18.53 19.34
CA LEU A 427 21.18 17.27 18.99
C LEU A 427 21.56 16.78 17.58
N ARG A 428 21.74 17.68 16.63
CA ARG A 428 22.18 17.34 15.28
C ARG A 428 23.63 16.84 15.27
N ASP A 429 24.53 17.53 16.00
CA ASP A 429 25.94 17.13 16.09
C ASP A 429 26.08 15.74 16.78
N ALA A 430 25.13 15.41 17.66
CA ALA A 430 25.00 14.08 18.28
C ALA A 430 24.36 13.02 17.33
N ASN A 431 23.95 13.40 16.13
CA ASN A 431 23.25 12.54 15.16
C ASN A 431 21.91 11.99 15.65
N LEU A 432 21.30 12.63 16.67
CA LEU A 432 19.99 12.22 17.19
C LEU A 432 18.83 12.79 16.38
N ILE A 433 19.06 13.96 15.72
CA ILE A 433 18.04 14.60 14.86
C ILE A 433 18.65 15.04 13.54
N SER A 434 17.80 15.19 12.54
CA SER A 434 18.11 15.84 11.28
C SER A 434 17.27 17.10 11.10
N THR A 435 17.75 18.03 10.28
CA THR A 435 17.02 19.28 9.99
C THR A 435 17.00 19.53 8.49
N SER A 436 15.86 20.02 7.99
CA SER A 436 15.70 20.42 6.59
C SER A 436 14.85 21.70 6.53
N LYS A 437 14.74 22.30 5.35
CA LYS A 437 13.85 23.44 5.12
C LYS A 437 12.62 22.95 4.36
N ARG A 438 11.44 23.25 4.90
CA ARG A 438 10.15 22.94 4.26
C ARG A 438 9.25 24.18 4.35
N ASP A 439 8.78 24.67 3.22
CA ASP A 439 7.88 25.85 3.13
C ASP A 439 8.41 27.05 3.92
N GLY A 440 9.72 27.27 3.85
CA GLY A 440 10.38 28.38 4.54
C GLY A 440 10.63 28.15 6.03
N SER A 441 10.12 27.06 6.62
CA SER A 441 10.30 26.71 8.03
C SER A 441 11.38 25.65 8.23
N THR A 442 12.02 25.64 9.42
CA THR A 442 12.93 24.56 9.80
C THR A 442 12.09 23.34 10.23
N PHE A 443 12.24 22.25 9.53
CA PHE A 443 11.65 20.95 9.84
C PHE A 443 12.70 20.13 10.61
N ILE A 444 12.29 19.53 11.72
CA ILE A 444 13.11 18.74 12.64
C ILE A 444 12.57 17.31 12.66
N ASP A 445 13.44 16.34 12.50
CA ASP A 445 13.05 14.93 12.51
C ASP A 445 14.13 14.09 13.17
N CYS A 446 13.81 12.84 13.52
CA CYS A 446 14.75 11.84 14.01
C CYS A 446 14.46 10.49 13.38
N HIS A 447 15.46 9.62 13.39
CA HIS A 447 15.32 8.28 12.81
C HIS A 447 14.16 7.53 13.48
N PRO A 448 13.34 6.77 12.74
CA PRO A 448 12.18 6.04 13.33
C PRO A 448 12.53 5.19 14.55
N LEU A 449 13.65 4.44 14.52
CA LEU A 449 14.09 3.63 15.67
C LEU A 449 14.36 4.48 16.92
N ILE A 450 14.92 5.68 16.74
CA ILE A 450 15.17 6.63 17.85
C ILE A 450 13.82 7.12 18.39
N ARG A 451 12.90 7.48 17.50
CA ARG A 451 11.56 7.98 17.85
C ARG A 451 10.77 6.94 18.65
N ASP A 452 10.76 5.69 18.18
CA ASP A 452 10.07 4.58 18.85
C ASP A 452 10.66 4.33 20.23
N PHE A 453 11.99 4.33 20.36
CA PHE A 453 12.67 4.20 21.64
C PHE A 453 12.27 5.34 22.60
N LEU A 454 12.29 6.60 22.12
CA LEU A 454 11.95 7.78 22.96
C LEU A 454 10.50 7.71 23.44
N ASN A 455 9.56 7.35 22.58
CA ASN A 455 8.14 7.21 22.92
C ASN A 455 7.95 6.10 23.97
N GLU A 456 8.55 4.94 23.75
CA GLU A 456 8.45 3.79 24.67
C GLU A 456 9.17 4.06 26.00
N HIS A 457 10.32 4.70 25.95
CA HIS A 457 11.08 5.11 27.14
C HIS A 457 10.24 6.09 28.00
N LEU A 458 9.66 7.13 27.37
CA LEU A 458 8.81 8.09 28.06
C LEU A 458 7.58 7.39 28.66
N ARG A 459 6.96 6.49 27.90
CA ARG A 459 5.79 5.71 28.37
C ARG A 459 6.10 4.85 29.60
N LYS A 460 7.28 4.19 29.62
CA LYS A 460 7.69 3.30 30.72
C LYS A 460 8.19 4.05 31.94
N GLU A 461 9.07 5.04 31.74
CA GLU A 461 9.75 5.72 32.85
C GLU A 461 8.93 6.86 33.44
N LYS A 462 8.10 7.54 32.61
CA LYS A 462 7.31 8.71 33.03
C LYS A 462 5.88 8.62 32.46
N PRO A 463 5.09 7.61 32.85
CA PRO A 463 3.77 7.37 32.22
C PRO A 463 2.79 8.54 32.36
N ASP A 464 2.86 9.29 33.45
CA ASP A 464 1.96 10.45 33.63
C ASP A 464 2.33 11.61 32.73
N VAL A 465 3.63 11.86 32.52
CA VAL A 465 4.14 12.89 31.57
C VAL A 465 3.75 12.46 30.15
N TRP A 466 3.88 11.18 29.82
CA TRP A 466 3.48 10.60 28.54
C TRP A 466 1.98 10.80 28.27
N ARG A 467 1.11 10.56 29.28
CA ARG A 467 -0.34 10.80 29.16
C ARG A 467 -0.65 12.27 28.98
N GLN A 468 -0.02 13.14 29.78
CA GLN A 468 -0.22 14.61 29.68
C GLN A 468 0.21 15.15 28.31
N GLY A 469 1.34 14.67 27.78
CA GLY A 469 1.81 15.03 26.45
C GLY A 469 0.84 14.60 25.35
N ASN A 470 0.31 13.36 25.42
CA ASN A 470 -0.70 12.88 24.50
C ASN A 470 -1.99 13.70 24.60
N ARG A 471 -2.41 14.07 25.82
CA ARG A 471 -3.58 14.94 26.04
C ARG A 471 -3.40 16.31 25.38
N MET A 472 -2.22 16.92 25.55
CA MET A 472 -1.89 18.20 24.92
C MET A 472 -1.99 18.10 23.39
N VAL A 473 -1.41 17.04 22.80
CA VAL A 473 -1.44 16.84 21.34
C VAL A 473 -2.88 16.61 20.85
N PHE A 474 -3.70 15.83 21.58
CA PHE A 474 -5.12 15.61 21.30
C PHE A 474 -5.88 16.93 21.12
N TYR A 475 -5.83 17.79 22.15
CA TYR A 475 -6.57 19.05 22.11
C TYR A 475 -6.01 20.02 21.06
N TYR A 476 -4.69 20.06 20.88
CA TYR A 476 -4.05 20.88 19.85
C TYR A 476 -4.52 20.49 18.44
N LEU A 477 -4.51 19.19 18.12
CA LEU A 477 -4.94 18.69 16.82
C LEU A 477 -6.44 18.89 16.61
N GLN A 478 -7.25 18.64 17.62
CA GLN A 478 -8.70 18.85 17.58
C GLN A 478 -9.04 20.31 17.27
N GLN A 479 -8.34 21.27 17.92
CA GLN A 479 -8.57 22.71 17.75
C GLN A 479 -8.04 23.21 16.40
N SER A 480 -6.92 22.69 15.92
CA SER A 480 -6.31 23.13 14.65
C SER A 480 -6.98 22.51 13.42
N ALA A 481 -7.74 21.40 13.59
CA ALA A 481 -8.38 20.68 12.49
C ALA A 481 -9.54 21.49 11.89
N ILE A 482 -9.65 21.46 10.56
CA ILE A 482 -10.72 22.10 9.80
C ILE A 482 -12.08 21.52 10.25
N GLU A 483 -13.07 22.39 10.43
CA GLU A 483 -14.39 22.02 10.97
C GLU A 483 -15.15 21.02 10.08
N ASN A 484 -15.06 21.19 8.77
CA ASN A 484 -15.72 20.32 7.78
C ASN A 484 -14.70 19.89 6.73
N PRO A 485 -13.86 18.89 7.05
CA PRO A 485 -12.83 18.43 6.12
C PRO A 485 -13.45 17.75 4.90
N LYS A 486 -12.82 17.93 3.71
CA LYS A 486 -13.30 17.42 2.42
C LYS A 486 -12.29 16.50 1.73
N SER A 487 -11.17 16.22 2.37
CA SER A 487 -10.12 15.35 1.82
C SER A 487 -9.42 14.59 2.94
N MET A 488 -8.69 13.55 2.59
CA MET A 488 -7.88 12.76 3.56
C MET A 488 -6.82 13.62 4.23
N VAL A 489 -6.21 14.55 3.50
CA VAL A 489 -5.22 15.51 4.04
C VAL A 489 -5.84 16.34 5.17
N GLN A 490 -7.09 16.79 4.99
CA GLN A 490 -7.80 17.60 5.97
C GLN A 490 -8.34 16.77 7.16
N LEU A 491 -8.60 15.46 6.96
CA LEU A 491 -9.06 14.53 8.01
C LEU A 491 -7.91 14.01 8.88
N GLU A 492 -6.69 13.93 8.36
CA GLU A 492 -5.54 13.34 9.05
C GLU A 492 -5.33 13.89 10.47
N PRO A 493 -5.43 15.21 10.73
CA PRO A 493 -5.30 15.71 12.11
C PRO A 493 -6.35 15.14 13.07
N LEU A 494 -7.59 14.93 12.62
CA LEU A 494 -8.65 14.34 13.45
C LEU A 494 -8.38 12.88 13.79
N PHE A 495 -7.93 12.08 12.81
CA PHE A 495 -7.53 10.68 13.06
C PHE A 495 -6.41 10.62 14.11
N ARG A 496 -5.38 11.47 13.97
CA ARG A 496 -4.29 11.52 14.93
C ARG A 496 -4.77 11.99 16.31
N ALA A 497 -5.67 12.97 16.34
CA ALA A 497 -6.25 13.41 17.61
C ALA A 497 -6.88 12.22 18.35
N VAL A 498 -7.70 11.40 17.67
CA VAL A 498 -8.32 10.21 18.26
C VAL A 498 -7.26 9.28 18.87
N ILE A 499 -6.18 9.00 18.16
CA ILE A 499 -5.11 8.11 18.65
C ILE A 499 -4.42 8.71 19.89
N HIS A 500 -4.08 9.99 19.86
CA HIS A 500 -3.44 10.66 21.01
C HIS A 500 -4.41 10.72 22.20
N GLY A 501 -5.70 10.96 21.96
CA GLY A 501 -6.73 10.98 23.01
C GLY A 501 -6.87 9.61 23.70
N THR A 502 -6.91 8.52 22.94
CA THR A 502 -6.99 7.17 23.51
C THR A 502 -5.73 6.86 24.34
N ARG A 503 -4.55 7.27 23.88
CA ARG A 503 -3.27 7.13 24.63
C ARG A 503 -3.26 7.96 25.90
N ALA A 504 -3.88 9.12 25.89
CA ALA A 504 -4.01 9.99 27.07
C ALA A 504 -5.00 9.43 28.10
N GLY A 505 -5.78 8.41 27.77
CA GLY A 505 -6.87 7.90 28.60
C GLY A 505 -8.20 8.65 28.42
N LEU A 506 -8.27 9.57 27.44
CA LEU A 506 -9.50 10.33 27.08
C LEU A 506 -10.34 9.51 26.10
N VAL A 507 -10.64 8.26 26.48
CA VAL A 507 -11.21 7.26 25.56
C VAL A 507 -12.59 7.68 25.06
N GLU A 508 -13.47 8.09 25.97
CA GLU A 508 -14.85 8.49 25.60
C GLU A 508 -14.87 9.79 24.80
N GLU A 509 -14.02 10.77 25.15
CA GLU A 509 -13.89 12.03 24.39
C GLU A 509 -13.36 11.75 22.97
N SER A 510 -12.42 10.82 22.84
CA SER A 510 -11.87 10.38 21.55
C SER A 510 -12.96 9.69 20.71
N PHE A 511 -13.82 8.87 21.34
CA PHE A 511 -14.95 8.25 20.67
C PHE A 511 -15.96 9.32 20.20
N GLN A 512 -16.27 10.31 21.02
CA GLN A 512 -17.18 11.40 20.63
C GLN A 512 -16.60 12.19 19.46
N LEU A 513 -15.30 12.49 19.49
CA LEU A 513 -14.61 13.16 18.37
C LEU A 513 -14.73 12.32 17.07
N TYR A 514 -14.45 11.01 17.16
CA TYR A 514 -14.56 10.07 16.03
C TYR A 514 -15.99 10.04 15.49
N PHE A 515 -16.98 9.85 16.38
CA PHE A 515 -18.39 9.71 16.00
C PHE A 515 -18.93 11.00 15.36
N GLU A 516 -18.71 12.16 15.99
CA GLU A 516 -19.34 13.42 15.58
C GLU A 516 -18.62 14.12 14.42
N ARG A 517 -17.28 14.10 14.41
CA ARG A 517 -16.52 14.89 13.42
C ARG A 517 -15.95 14.07 12.28
N ILE A 518 -15.77 12.76 12.47
CA ILE A 518 -15.25 11.87 11.43
C ILE A 518 -16.42 11.10 10.79
N LYS A 519 -17.08 10.22 11.57
CA LYS A 519 -18.05 9.26 11.00
C LYS A 519 -19.36 9.92 10.56
N ARG A 520 -19.97 10.72 11.43
CA ARG A 520 -21.32 11.29 11.20
C ARG A 520 -21.36 12.41 10.14
N LYS A 521 -20.32 13.24 10.06
CA LYS A 521 -20.27 14.40 9.15
C LYS A 521 -19.59 14.12 7.82
N GLN A 522 -18.83 13.05 7.70
CA GLN A 522 -17.97 12.79 6.55
C GLN A 522 -18.31 11.47 5.83
N PHE A 523 -19.58 11.14 5.79
CA PHE A 523 -20.08 9.89 5.21
C PHE A 523 -19.62 9.71 3.75
N SER A 524 -19.62 10.78 2.97
CA SER A 524 -19.22 10.75 1.56
C SER A 524 -17.74 10.37 1.36
N ILE A 525 -16.85 10.77 2.28
CA ILE A 525 -15.41 10.43 2.20
C ILE A 525 -15.22 8.93 2.45
N PHE A 526 -15.98 8.37 3.39
CA PHE A 526 -15.89 6.93 3.70
C PHE A 526 -16.49 6.06 2.61
N THR A 527 -17.53 6.52 1.92
CA THR A 527 -18.10 5.81 0.77
C THR A 527 -17.18 5.85 -0.46
N GLU A 528 -16.20 6.77 -0.51
CA GLU A 528 -15.23 6.89 -1.60
C GLU A 528 -13.88 6.18 -1.30
N GLY A 529 -13.83 5.29 -0.31
CA GLY A 529 -12.75 4.31 -0.15
C GLY A 529 -11.68 4.56 0.91
N SER A 530 -11.96 5.34 1.95
CA SER A 530 -11.01 5.58 3.05
C SER A 530 -11.12 4.57 4.21
N HIS A 531 -11.59 3.35 3.91
CA HIS A 531 -11.83 2.29 4.91
C HIS A 531 -10.56 1.90 5.67
N HIS A 532 -9.40 1.95 5.02
CA HIS A 532 -8.13 1.58 5.66
C HIS A 532 -7.74 2.60 6.74
N ALA A 533 -7.91 3.89 6.45
CA ALA A 533 -7.65 4.98 7.40
C ALA A 533 -8.56 4.88 8.62
N ASP A 534 -9.84 4.69 8.36
CA ASP A 534 -10.87 4.52 9.39
C ASP A 534 -10.56 3.30 10.27
N GLN A 535 -10.19 2.19 9.65
CA GLN A 535 -9.80 0.94 10.35
C GLN A 535 -8.60 1.18 11.27
N SER A 536 -7.58 1.89 10.79
CA SER A 536 -6.39 2.24 11.59
C SER A 536 -6.76 3.13 12.79
N CYS A 537 -7.65 4.09 12.58
CA CYS A 537 -8.16 4.97 13.64
C CYS A 537 -8.94 4.18 14.70
N ILE A 538 -9.89 3.34 14.27
CA ILE A 538 -10.71 2.50 15.17
C ILE A 538 -9.82 1.56 15.99
N ARG A 539 -8.71 1.07 15.41
CA ARG A 539 -7.77 0.15 16.06
C ARG A 539 -7.29 0.68 17.43
N ALA A 540 -7.20 1.99 17.59
CA ALA A 540 -6.76 2.64 18.84
C ALA A 540 -7.72 2.37 20.04
N PHE A 541 -8.97 2.00 19.78
CA PHE A 541 -9.96 1.70 20.81
C PHE A 541 -9.92 0.23 21.27
N PHE A 542 -9.01 -0.60 20.73
CA PHE A 542 -8.98 -2.03 21.02
C PHE A 542 -7.64 -2.48 21.61
N ARG A 543 -7.70 -3.28 22.69
CA ARG A 543 -6.54 -4.01 23.25
C ARG A 543 -6.15 -5.15 22.30
N ARG A 544 -7.13 -5.98 21.94
CA ARG A 544 -7.00 -6.99 20.89
C ARG A 544 -7.85 -6.55 19.71
N PRO A 545 -7.27 -6.53 18.51
CA PRO A 545 -8.01 -6.07 17.34
C PRO A 545 -9.38 -6.74 17.24
N TRP A 546 -10.38 -5.92 17.16
CA TRP A 546 -11.76 -6.24 16.80
C TRP A 546 -12.52 -7.13 17.78
N THR A 547 -11.92 -7.53 18.93
CA THR A 547 -12.55 -8.44 19.90
C THR A 547 -12.55 -7.91 21.32
N GLU A 548 -11.52 -7.14 21.73
CA GLU A 548 -11.38 -6.67 23.10
C GLU A 548 -11.17 -5.15 23.12
N PRO A 549 -12.23 -4.35 23.38
CA PRO A 549 -12.08 -2.89 23.50
C PRO A 549 -11.32 -2.51 24.77
N VAL A 550 -10.83 -1.27 24.81
CA VAL A 550 -10.19 -0.72 26.02
C VAL A 550 -11.24 -0.57 27.13
N ALA A 551 -10.85 -0.78 28.38
CA ALA A 551 -11.77 -0.89 29.51
C ALA A 551 -12.56 0.40 29.80
N GLU A 552 -12.01 1.54 29.43
CA GLU A 552 -12.59 2.87 29.68
C GLU A 552 -13.71 3.24 28.68
N LEU A 553 -13.91 2.44 27.64
CA LEU A 553 -14.93 2.69 26.61
C LEU A 553 -16.31 2.21 27.09
N SER A 554 -17.34 3.02 26.87
CA SER A 554 -18.72 2.63 27.18
C SER A 554 -19.18 1.42 26.34
N GLU A 555 -20.10 0.61 26.89
CA GLU A 555 -20.63 -0.57 26.18
C GLU A 555 -21.25 -0.17 24.85
N SER A 556 -22.04 0.92 24.80
CA SER A 556 -22.70 1.38 23.56
C SER A 556 -21.68 1.81 22.50
N ALA A 557 -20.61 2.51 22.90
CA ALA A 557 -19.52 2.89 22.01
C ALA A 557 -18.78 1.64 21.48
N SER A 558 -18.56 0.64 22.36
CA SER A 558 -17.94 -0.64 21.98
C SER A 558 -18.74 -1.35 20.90
N PHE A 559 -20.08 -1.46 21.06
CA PHE A 559 -20.95 -2.12 20.08
C PHE A 559 -20.92 -1.40 18.73
N TYR A 560 -20.94 -0.08 18.76
CA TYR A 560 -20.83 0.75 17.55
C TYR A 560 -19.47 0.55 16.86
N LEU A 561 -18.38 0.57 17.61
CA LEU A 561 -17.03 0.39 17.04
C LEU A 561 -16.83 -1.02 16.48
N PHE A 562 -17.44 -2.06 17.08
CA PHE A 562 -17.45 -3.41 16.50
C PHE A 562 -18.14 -3.39 15.12
N SER A 563 -19.30 -2.72 15.00
CA SER A 563 -20.00 -2.66 13.70
C SER A 563 -19.16 -1.90 12.65
N CYS A 564 -18.52 -0.79 13.04
CA CYS A 564 -17.63 -0.03 12.15
C CYS A 564 -16.43 -0.88 11.71
N ALA A 565 -15.80 -1.60 12.66
CA ALA A 565 -14.67 -2.49 12.35
C ALA A 565 -15.09 -3.60 11.38
N ALA A 566 -16.25 -4.24 11.64
CA ALA A 566 -16.79 -5.29 10.77
C ALA A 566 -17.05 -4.78 9.35
N ALA A 567 -17.67 -3.61 9.23
CA ALA A 567 -17.95 -2.98 7.93
C ALA A 567 -16.65 -2.70 7.17
N ASN A 568 -15.67 -2.06 7.82
CA ASN A 568 -14.39 -1.75 7.19
C ASN A 568 -13.63 -3.01 6.75
N LEU A 569 -13.60 -4.05 7.61
CA LEU A 569 -12.96 -5.33 7.29
C LEU A 569 -13.63 -5.98 6.07
N SER A 570 -14.96 -5.93 5.99
CA SER A 570 -15.73 -6.45 4.85
C SER A 570 -15.34 -5.71 3.56
N TYR A 571 -15.31 -4.37 3.59
CA TYR A 571 -14.90 -3.55 2.43
C TYR A 571 -13.44 -3.80 2.03
N LEU A 572 -12.58 -4.12 3.00
CA LEU A 572 -11.17 -4.47 2.73
C LEU A 572 -10.99 -5.94 2.29
N GLY A 573 -12.10 -6.69 2.12
CA GLY A 573 -12.05 -8.08 1.68
C GLY A 573 -11.59 -9.07 2.75
N GLN A 574 -11.56 -8.67 4.02
CA GLN A 574 -11.10 -9.51 5.14
C GLN A 574 -12.31 -10.19 5.81
N ILE A 575 -13.01 -11.04 5.04
CA ILE A 575 -14.30 -11.64 5.45
C ILE A 575 -14.17 -12.38 6.79
N ASP A 576 -13.18 -13.23 6.94
CA ASP A 576 -13.00 -14.02 8.16
C ASP A 576 -12.81 -13.15 9.40
N ALA A 577 -12.05 -12.05 9.27
CA ALA A 577 -11.80 -11.12 10.35
C ALA A 577 -13.03 -10.27 10.70
N ALA A 578 -13.94 -10.06 9.73
CA ALA A 578 -15.16 -9.26 9.91
C ALA A 578 -16.27 -10.01 10.70
N ILE A 579 -16.27 -11.33 10.68
CA ILE A 579 -17.36 -12.17 11.27
C ILE A 579 -17.48 -11.94 12.79
N GLU A 580 -16.38 -12.08 13.54
CA GLU A 580 -16.41 -12.02 14.99
C GLU A 580 -16.87 -10.63 15.51
N PRO A 581 -16.33 -9.49 15.04
CA PRO A 581 -16.84 -8.20 15.47
C PRO A 581 -18.32 -7.96 15.05
N SER A 582 -18.78 -8.51 13.90
CA SER A 582 -20.21 -8.45 13.53
C SER A 582 -21.07 -9.12 14.60
N ILE A 583 -20.71 -10.33 15.02
CA ILE A 583 -21.44 -11.10 16.05
C ILE A 583 -21.45 -10.32 17.38
N LEU A 584 -20.28 -9.80 17.81
CA LEU A 584 -20.17 -9.03 19.05
C LEU A 584 -21.03 -7.76 19.02
N SER A 585 -21.07 -7.09 17.88
CA SER A 585 -21.90 -5.90 17.67
C SER A 585 -23.41 -6.24 17.78
N ILE A 586 -23.86 -7.29 17.08
CA ILE A 586 -25.25 -7.74 17.09
C ILE A 586 -25.69 -8.11 18.51
N GLN A 587 -24.87 -8.88 19.23
CA GLN A 587 -25.13 -9.27 20.62
C GLN A 587 -25.24 -8.04 21.53
N GLY A 588 -24.36 -7.08 21.34
CA GLY A 588 -24.35 -5.83 22.10
C GLY A 588 -25.60 -4.99 21.84
N PHE A 589 -25.96 -4.83 20.56
CA PHE A 589 -27.16 -4.06 20.16
C PHE A 589 -28.44 -4.73 20.68
N LYS A 590 -28.52 -6.06 20.68
CA LYS A 590 -29.66 -6.79 21.27
C LYS A 590 -29.73 -6.54 22.78
N LYS A 591 -28.60 -6.57 23.47
CA LYS A 591 -28.50 -6.31 24.93
C LYS A 591 -28.97 -4.90 25.29
N SER A 592 -28.68 -3.91 24.42
CA SER A 592 -29.11 -2.52 24.62
C SER A 592 -30.49 -2.21 24.01
N GLU A 593 -31.21 -3.20 23.53
CA GLU A 593 -32.50 -3.08 22.86
C GLU A 593 -32.49 -2.17 21.60
N SER A 594 -31.30 -2.03 20.99
CA SER A 594 -31.08 -1.28 19.74
C SER A 594 -31.41 -2.21 18.55
N TRP A 595 -32.69 -2.55 18.38
CA TRP A 595 -33.14 -3.61 17.47
C TRP A 595 -32.89 -3.29 16.01
N PHE A 596 -32.93 -2.01 15.61
CA PHE A 596 -32.67 -1.59 14.23
C PHE A 596 -31.18 -1.84 13.88
N GLU A 597 -30.26 -1.41 14.75
CA GLU A 597 -28.83 -1.60 14.56
C GLU A 597 -28.46 -3.09 14.56
N ALA A 598 -29.08 -3.88 15.43
CA ALA A 598 -28.87 -5.34 15.47
C ALA A 598 -29.32 -5.99 14.15
N ALA A 599 -30.50 -5.64 13.64
CA ALA A 599 -31.02 -6.18 12.38
C ALA A 599 -30.21 -5.70 11.18
N ALA A 600 -29.82 -4.40 11.15
CA ALA A 600 -29.04 -3.81 10.07
C ALA A 600 -27.63 -4.41 10.00
N THR A 601 -27.02 -4.80 11.14
CA THR A 601 -25.69 -5.44 11.19
C THR A 601 -25.77 -6.93 10.81
N SER A 602 -26.90 -7.61 11.08
CA SER A 602 -27.05 -9.04 10.79
C SER A 602 -27.08 -9.32 9.27
N VAL A 603 -27.65 -8.41 8.47
CA VAL A 603 -27.77 -8.57 7.01
C VAL A 603 -26.39 -8.70 6.33
N PRO A 604 -25.44 -7.78 6.49
CA PRO A 604 -24.09 -7.95 5.94
C PRO A 604 -23.37 -9.22 6.47
N LEU A 605 -23.54 -9.56 7.75
CA LEU A 605 -22.93 -10.79 8.31
C LEU A 605 -23.41 -12.04 7.56
N ILE A 606 -24.72 -12.14 7.33
CA ILE A 606 -25.29 -13.30 6.62
C ILE A 606 -24.74 -13.35 5.18
N CYS A 607 -24.65 -12.21 4.49
CA CYS A 607 -24.06 -12.13 3.14
C CYS A 607 -22.59 -12.57 3.12
N MET A 608 -21.79 -12.16 4.12
CA MET A 608 -20.40 -12.59 4.26
C MET A 608 -20.30 -14.10 4.50
N LEU A 609 -21.15 -14.67 5.36
CA LEU A 609 -21.19 -16.10 5.65
C LEU A 609 -21.57 -16.91 4.40
N ILE A 610 -22.52 -16.41 3.59
CA ILE A 610 -22.87 -17.02 2.29
C ILE A 610 -21.65 -17.01 1.35
N ALA A 611 -21.00 -15.87 1.20
CA ALA A 611 -19.82 -15.75 0.34
C ALA A 611 -18.67 -16.67 0.80
N ALA A 612 -18.47 -16.80 2.12
CA ALA A 612 -17.47 -17.68 2.73
C ALA A 612 -17.86 -19.18 2.70
N GLY A 613 -19.01 -19.52 2.12
CA GLY A 613 -19.45 -20.91 2.02
C GLY A 613 -20.00 -21.49 3.32
N ARG A 614 -20.20 -20.69 4.36
CA ARG A 614 -20.66 -21.12 5.69
C ARG A 614 -22.19 -21.10 5.77
N LEU A 615 -22.88 -21.83 4.87
CA LEU A 615 -24.34 -21.77 4.74
C LEU A 615 -25.09 -22.10 6.03
N HIS A 616 -24.60 -23.10 6.79
CA HIS A 616 -25.23 -23.47 8.07
C HIS A 616 -25.17 -22.30 9.08
N ALA A 617 -24.01 -21.67 9.20
CA ALA A 617 -23.86 -20.48 10.07
C ALA A 617 -24.71 -19.30 9.56
N ALA A 618 -24.76 -19.10 8.24
CA ALA A 618 -25.62 -18.09 7.62
C ALA A 618 -27.11 -18.31 7.96
N ARG A 619 -27.57 -19.57 7.90
CA ARG A 619 -28.95 -19.95 8.27
C ARG A 619 -29.21 -19.66 9.77
N GLN A 620 -28.31 -20.10 10.65
CA GLN A 620 -28.41 -19.80 12.08
C GLN A 620 -28.50 -18.30 12.37
N GLU A 621 -27.62 -17.51 11.76
CA GLU A 621 -27.62 -16.05 11.97
C GLU A 621 -28.88 -15.39 11.38
N TRP A 622 -29.38 -15.89 10.27
CA TRP A 622 -30.67 -15.43 9.70
C TRP A 622 -31.82 -15.70 10.68
N GLU A 623 -31.92 -16.92 11.22
CA GLU A 623 -32.94 -17.30 12.22
C GLU A 623 -32.81 -16.46 13.50
N ASN A 624 -31.57 -16.31 14.02
CA ASN A 624 -31.26 -15.49 15.20
C ASN A 624 -31.65 -14.01 14.99
N GLY A 625 -31.55 -13.52 13.76
CA GLY A 625 -31.85 -12.14 13.41
C GLY A 625 -33.33 -11.81 13.34
N GLN A 626 -34.20 -12.82 13.16
CA GLN A 626 -35.66 -12.57 12.96
C GLN A 626 -36.31 -11.80 14.11
N GLU A 627 -35.92 -12.11 15.36
CA GLU A 627 -36.41 -11.36 16.52
C GLU A 627 -36.17 -9.85 16.39
N SER A 628 -34.96 -9.48 15.98
CA SER A 628 -34.62 -8.06 15.81
C SER A 628 -35.41 -7.43 14.67
N VAL A 629 -35.55 -8.15 13.57
CA VAL A 629 -36.34 -7.70 12.38
C VAL A 629 -37.81 -7.48 12.72
N GLU A 630 -38.43 -8.37 13.53
CA GLU A 630 -39.83 -8.31 13.93
C GLU A 630 -40.12 -7.15 14.90
N ARG A 631 -39.12 -6.79 15.75
CA ARG A 631 -39.26 -5.71 16.75
C ARG A 631 -39.10 -4.32 16.14
N VAL A 632 -38.61 -4.21 14.89
CA VAL A 632 -38.39 -2.93 14.21
C VAL A 632 -39.57 -2.69 13.25
N ASP A 633 -40.19 -1.53 13.34
CA ASP A 633 -41.26 -1.10 12.42
C ASP A 633 -40.61 -0.57 11.12
N ASN A 634 -40.01 -1.50 10.33
CA ASN A 634 -39.33 -1.18 9.07
C ASN A 634 -39.55 -2.32 8.06
N GLU A 635 -40.52 -2.11 7.18
CA GLU A 635 -40.93 -3.11 6.16
C GLU A 635 -39.81 -3.38 5.15
N VAL A 636 -38.99 -2.37 4.82
CA VAL A 636 -37.84 -2.56 3.89
C VAL A 636 -36.83 -3.56 4.49
N LEU A 637 -36.47 -3.38 5.75
CA LEU A 637 -35.55 -4.27 6.44
C LEU A 637 -36.14 -5.69 6.56
N ARG A 638 -37.43 -5.78 6.83
CA ARG A 638 -38.16 -7.07 6.87
C ARG A 638 -38.11 -7.77 5.52
N ALA A 639 -38.39 -7.07 4.43
CA ALA A 639 -38.36 -7.61 3.06
C ALA A 639 -36.93 -8.04 2.66
N VAL A 640 -35.92 -7.25 3.02
CA VAL A 640 -34.50 -7.60 2.76
C VAL A 640 -34.13 -8.89 3.49
N SER A 641 -34.43 -9.01 4.78
CA SER A 641 -34.17 -10.22 5.57
C SER A 641 -34.89 -11.45 4.98
N THR A 642 -36.16 -11.30 4.59
CA THR A 642 -36.95 -12.39 3.97
C THR A 642 -36.35 -12.83 2.65
N SER A 643 -35.87 -11.88 1.81
CA SER A 643 -35.23 -12.17 0.53
C SER A 643 -33.89 -12.91 0.70
N ILE A 644 -33.12 -12.60 1.74
CA ILE A 644 -31.86 -13.31 2.07
C ILE A 644 -32.18 -14.75 2.51
N GLY A 645 -33.22 -14.93 3.34
CA GLY A 645 -33.73 -16.26 3.71
C GLY A 645 -34.17 -17.08 2.48
N ALA A 646 -34.81 -16.43 1.52
CA ALA A 646 -35.18 -17.04 0.23
C ALA A 646 -33.93 -17.51 -0.55
N TYR A 647 -32.93 -16.66 -0.60
CA TYR A 647 -31.67 -16.99 -1.30
C TYR A 647 -30.91 -18.13 -0.59
N LEU A 648 -30.89 -18.17 0.73
CA LEU A 648 -30.34 -19.29 1.51
C LEU A 648 -31.06 -20.60 1.17
N SER A 649 -32.41 -20.59 1.20
CA SER A 649 -33.22 -21.77 0.86
C SER A 649 -32.95 -22.27 -0.56
N PHE A 650 -32.73 -21.33 -1.50
CA PHE A 650 -32.34 -21.65 -2.88
C PHE A 650 -30.99 -22.36 -2.94
N LEU A 651 -29.96 -21.82 -2.27
CA LEU A 651 -28.61 -22.43 -2.23
C LEU A 651 -28.64 -23.84 -1.61
N GLU A 652 -29.48 -24.04 -0.60
CA GLU A 652 -29.71 -25.34 0.06
C GLU A 652 -30.52 -26.34 -0.81
N GLY A 653 -31.08 -25.89 -1.92
CA GLY A 653 -31.85 -26.70 -2.84
C GLY A 653 -33.36 -26.75 -2.55
N ASN A 654 -33.83 -25.95 -1.60
CA ASN A 654 -35.25 -25.89 -1.19
C ASN A 654 -36.04 -24.92 -2.06
N LEU A 655 -36.24 -25.26 -3.35
CA LEU A 655 -36.79 -24.35 -4.38
C LEU A 655 -38.21 -23.82 -4.05
N GLY A 656 -39.04 -24.66 -3.42
CA GLY A 656 -40.42 -24.29 -3.05
C GLY A 656 -40.47 -23.23 -1.96
N GLU A 657 -39.66 -23.40 -0.92
CA GLU A 657 -39.49 -22.44 0.15
C GLU A 657 -38.91 -21.14 -0.37
N ALA A 658 -37.87 -21.22 -1.21
CA ALA A 658 -37.25 -20.06 -1.83
C ALA A 658 -38.26 -19.21 -2.63
N ALA A 659 -39.09 -19.88 -3.47
CA ALA A 659 -40.12 -19.21 -4.25
C ALA A 659 -41.11 -18.46 -3.35
N LYS A 660 -41.61 -19.14 -2.31
CA LYS A 660 -42.55 -18.56 -1.34
C LYS A 660 -41.98 -17.34 -0.64
N LEU A 661 -40.74 -17.45 -0.11
CA LEU A 661 -40.11 -16.34 0.61
C LEU A 661 -39.83 -15.14 -0.30
N PHE A 662 -39.46 -15.35 -1.58
CA PHE A 662 -39.28 -14.25 -2.53
C PHE A 662 -40.64 -13.55 -2.81
N ASP A 663 -41.70 -14.31 -2.99
CA ASP A 663 -43.08 -13.76 -3.21
C ASP A 663 -43.54 -13.01 -1.95
N ASP A 664 -43.28 -13.54 -0.74
CA ASP A 664 -43.56 -12.88 0.54
C ASP A 664 -42.82 -11.54 0.68
N ALA A 665 -41.53 -11.50 0.31
CA ALA A 665 -40.73 -10.27 0.35
C ALA A 665 -41.30 -9.19 -0.59
N GLU A 666 -41.76 -9.57 -1.78
CA GLU A 666 -42.41 -8.64 -2.70
C GLU A 666 -43.73 -8.14 -2.13
N LEU A 667 -44.51 -9.01 -1.49
CA LEU A 667 -45.81 -8.63 -0.88
C LEU A 667 -45.65 -7.62 0.25
N ILE A 668 -44.58 -7.77 1.05
CA ILE A 668 -44.24 -6.82 2.13
C ILE A 668 -44.02 -5.43 1.54
N LEU A 669 -43.16 -5.30 0.52
CA LEU A 669 -42.83 -4.00 -0.11
C LEU A 669 -44.00 -3.36 -0.79
N ASN A 670 -44.88 -4.12 -1.46
CA ASN A 670 -46.06 -3.62 -2.18
C ASN A 670 -47.10 -2.99 -1.26
N LYS A 671 -47.10 -3.30 0.04
CA LYS A 671 -47.99 -2.67 1.03
C LYS A 671 -47.56 -1.24 1.32
N GLU A 672 -46.28 -0.94 1.34
CA GLU A 672 -45.73 0.39 1.64
C GLU A 672 -45.92 1.37 0.47
N GLU A 673 -45.72 0.91 -0.78
CA GLU A 673 -45.84 1.74 -1.98
C GLU A 673 -46.70 1.05 -3.04
N PRO A 674 -48.01 1.21 -2.96
CA PRO A 674 -48.89 0.63 -3.99
C PRO A 674 -48.59 1.15 -5.40
N GLY A 675 -48.27 0.24 -6.31
CA GLY A 675 -47.90 0.57 -7.67
C GLY A 675 -46.41 0.52 -7.94
N CYS A 676 -45.60 0.31 -6.89
CA CYS A 676 -44.16 0.01 -7.02
C CYS A 676 -43.91 -1.50 -6.85
N GLU A 677 -44.29 -2.27 -7.84
CA GLU A 677 -44.28 -3.74 -7.81
C GLU A 677 -42.86 -4.35 -7.60
N TRP A 678 -41.77 -3.55 -7.46
CA TRP A 678 -40.43 -4.10 -7.61
C TRP A 678 -39.33 -3.27 -6.93
N ALA A 679 -39.67 -2.49 -5.92
CA ALA A 679 -38.91 -1.27 -5.62
C ALA A 679 -37.60 -1.39 -4.87
N SER A 680 -37.28 -2.52 -4.20
CA SER A 680 -36.02 -2.56 -3.46
C SER A 680 -34.88 -3.16 -4.29
N PRO A 681 -33.83 -2.37 -4.61
CA PRO A 681 -32.64 -2.89 -5.32
C PRO A 681 -31.96 -4.05 -4.59
N THR A 682 -31.94 -4.03 -3.25
CA THR A 682 -31.30 -5.06 -2.42
C THR A 682 -31.94 -6.44 -2.62
N ILE A 683 -33.26 -6.50 -2.82
CA ILE A 683 -33.98 -7.77 -3.04
C ILE A 683 -33.81 -8.24 -4.50
N SER A 684 -33.74 -7.28 -5.43
CA SER A 684 -33.82 -7.55 -6.86
C SER A 684 -32.71 -8.48 -7.35
N SER A 685 -31.48 -8.27 -6.93
CA SER A 685 -30.32 -9.06 -7.43
C SER A 685 -30.43 -10.54 -7.06
N TYR A 686 -30.78 -10.89 -5.83
CA TYR A 686 -30.95 -12.28 -5.37
C TYR A 686 -32.15 -12.96 -6.05
N TYR A 687 -33.28 -12.26 -6.12
CA TYR A 687 -34.47 -12.82 -6.76
C TYR A 687 -34.25 -13.02 -8.27
N CYS A 688 -33.65 -12.07 -8.96
CA CYS A 688 -33.34 -12.19 -10.37
C CYS A 688 -32.35 -13.35 -10.64
N LYS A 689 -31.33 -13.53 -9.77
CA LYS A 689 -30.42 -14.67 -9.88
C LYS A 689 -31.17 -15.99 -9.74
N TYR A 690 -32.07 -16.12 -8.74
CA TYR A 690 -32.96 -17.27 -8.59
C TYR A 690 -33.83 -17.52 -9.85
N LEU A 691 -34.43 -16.47 -10.41
CA LEU A 691 -35.25 -16.57 -11.63
C LEU A 691 -34.44 -17.04 -12.84
N LEU A 692 -33.22 -16.50 -13.00
CA LEU A 692 -32.30 -16.90 -14.06
C LEU A 692 -31.92 -18.38 -13.92
N ASP A 693 -31.48 -18.80 -12.74
CA ASP A 693 -30.98 -20.16 -12.51
C ASP A 693 -32.12 -21.20 -12.63
N THR A 694 -33.38 -20.78 -12.32
CA THR A 694 -34.57 -21.66 -12.49
C THR A 694 -35.24 -21.52 -13.87
N GLY A 695 -34.62 -20.85 -14.84
CA GLY A 695 -35.08 -20.78 -16.23
C GLY A 695 -36.16 -19.74 -16.53
N LYS A 696 -36.51 -18.86 -15.58
CA LYS A 696 -37.56 -17.83 -15.73
C LYS A 696 -36.95 -16.51 -16.26
N THR A 697 -36.23 -16.59 -17.37
CA THR A 697 -35.37 -15.51 -17.90
C THR A 697 -36.15 -14.24 -18.24
N GLU A 698 -37.33 -14.34 -18.85
CA GLU A 698 -38.18 -13.17 -19.22
C GLU A 698 -38.67 -12.43 -17.97
N ARG A 699 -39.03 -13.15 -16.89
CA ARG A 699 -39.45 -12.55 -15.61
C ARG A 699 -38.27 -11.84 -14.96
N ALA A 700 -37.07 -12.43 -15.03
CA ALA A 700 -35.83 -11.82 -14.54
C ALA A 700 -35.53 -10.50 -15.28
N LEU A 701 -35.64 -10.49 -16.62
CA LEU A 701 -35.43 -9.29 -17.43
C LEU A 701 -36.40 -8.16 -17.06
N LYS A 702 -37.72 -8.49 -17.03
CA LYS A 702 -38.75 -7.49 -16.68
C LYS A 702 -38.45 -6.86 -15.32
N ARG A 703 -38.13 -7.70 -14.33
CA ARG A 703 -37.82 -7.25 -12.96
C ARG A 703 -36.59 -6.35 -12.91
N ALA A 704 -35.49 -6.79 -13.50
CA ALA A 704 -34.24 -6.05 -13.48
C ALA A 704 -34.35 -4.67 -14.17
N LEU A 705 -35.12 -4.58 -15.27
CA LEU A 705 -35.37 -3.31 -15.95
C LEU A 705 -36.22 -2.37 -15.10
N LEU A 706 -37.24 -2.87 -14.39
CA LEU A 706 -38.07 -2.08 -13.48
C LEU A 706 -37.24 -1.54 -12.31
N THR A 707 -36.34 -2.35 -11.76
CA THR A 707 -35.42 -1.90 -10.70
C THR A 707 -34.52 -0.75 -11.20
N LEU A 708 -33.99 -0.89 -12.41
CA LEU A 708 -33.13 0.14 -13.01
C LEU A 708 -33.92 1.44 -13.27
N GLU A 709 -35.17 1.35 -13.72
CA GLU A 709 -36.06 2.49 -13.93
C GLU A 709 -36.42 3.19 -12.61
N TRP A 710 -36.70 2.42 -11.56
CA TRP A 710 -36.97 2.94 -10.22
C TRP A 710 -35.77 3.75 -9.70
N ARG A 711 -34.55 3.26 -9.88
CA ARG A 711 -33.31 4.01 -9.49
C ARG A 711 -33.23 5.35 -10.18
N LYS A 712 -33.58 5.45 -11.47
CA LYS A 712 -33.52 6.70 -12.23
C LYS A 712 -34.53 7.73 -11.71
N THR A 713 -35.72 7.26 -11.33
CA THR A 713 -36.81 8.13 -10.88
C THR A 713 -36.65 8.55 -9.42
N ASN A 714 -35.92 7.78 -8.60
CA ASN A 714 -35.76 8.02 -7.17
C ASN A 714 -34.28 8.35 -6.81
N ALA A 715 -33.60 9.07 -7.67
CA ALA A 715 -32.17 9.41 -7.52
C ALA A 715 -31.82 10.15 -6.22
N TRP A 716 -32.80 10.85 -5.62
CA TRP A 716 -32.61 11.54 -4.34
C TRP A 716 -32.60 10.57 -3.13
N GLN A 717 -33.28 9.42 -3.22
CA GLN A 717 -33.21 8.35 -2.22
C GLN A 717 -31.96 7.49 -2.38
N VAL A 718 -31.34 7.53 -3.55
CA VAL A 718 -30.18 6.72 -3.95
C VAL A 718 -28.87 7.24 -3.32
N ALA A 719 -28.88 8.39 -2.64
CA ALA A 719 -27.72 8.89 -1.90
C ALA A 719 -27.24 7.93 -0.77
N VAL A 720 -28.08 6.96 -0.39
CA VAL A 720 -27.77 5.89 0.57
C VAL A 720 -27.47 4.58 -0.16
N ASP A 721 -27.65 4.55 -1.48
CA ASP A 721 -27.52 3.33 -2.29
C ASP A 721 -26.05 3.17 -2.70
N THR A 722 -25.43 2.12 -2.24
CA THR A 722 -24.02 1.87 -2.52
C THR A 722 -23.83 1.53 -4.00
N THR A 723 -22.66 1.88 -4.52
CA THR A 723 -22.21 1.52 -5.87
C THR A 723 -22.37 0.01 -6.11
N SER A 724 -22.19 -0.81 -5.05
CA SER A 724 -22.31 -2.26 -5.10
C SER A 724 -23.71 -2.76 -5.48
N LEU A 725 -24.76 -2.14 -4.95
CA LEU A 725 -26.13 -2.54 -5.28
C LEU A 725 -26.47 -2.22 -6.74
N TYR A 726 -26.04 -1.06 -7.22
CA TYR A 726 -26.21 -0.70 -8.63
C TYR A 726 -25.42 -1.64 -9.56
N ALA A 727 -24.19 -1.93 -9.22
CA ALA A 727 -23.35 -2.88 -9.99
C ALA A 727 -23.96 -4.28 -9.99
N SER A 728 -24.57 -4.71 -8.88
CA SER A 728 -25.27 -6.01 -8.77
C SER A 728 -26.51 -6.07 -9.69
N ASP A 729 -27.25 -4.99 -9.85
CA ASP A 729 -28.39 -4.92 -10.79
C ASP A 729 -27.89 -5.01 -12.25
N LEU A 730 -26.77 -4.32 -12.58
CA LEU A 730 -26.17 -4.43 -13.90
C LEU A 730 -25.61 -5.84 -14.18
N LEU A 731 -25.04 -6.48 -13.17
CA LEU A 731 -24.58 -7.89 -13.26
C LEU A 731 -25.72 -8.82 -13.68
N VAL A 732 -26.86 -8.69 -13.01
CA VAL A 732 -28.05 -9.52 -13.31
C VAL A 732 -28.60 -9.21 -14.71
N LEU A 733 -28.67 -7.94 -15.09
CA LEU A 733 -29.09 -7.56 -16.47
C LEU A 733 -28.16 -8.15 -17.51
N GLY A 734 -26.84 -8.03 -17.30
CA GLY A 734 -25.84 -8.60 -18.21
C GLY A 734 -25.98 -10.11 -18.39
N LEU A 735 -26.12 -10.84 -17.27
CA LEU A 735 -26.35 -12.29 -17.29
C LEU A 735 -27.68 -12.66 -17.99
N THR A 736 -28.72 -11.84 -17.78
CA THR A 736 -30.02 -12.07 -18.40
C THR A 736 -29.93 -11.91 -19.91
N TYR A 737 -29.32 -10.82 -20.40
CA TYR A 737 -29.11 -10.60 -21.84
C TYR A 737 -28.21 -11.67 -22.46
N LEU A 738 -27.16 -12.09 -21.74
CA LEU A 738 -26.30 -13.19 -22.19
C LEU A 738 -27.09 -14.47 -22.40
N LYS A 739 -27.98 -14.80 -21.44
CA LYS A 739 -28.85 -16.00 -21.50
C LYS A 739 -29.87 -15.91 -22.65
N LEU A 740 -30.30 -14.68 -23.03
CA LEU A 740 -31.19 -14.43 -24.15
C LEU A 740 -30.46 -14.38 -25.52
N GLY A 741 -29.12 -14.43 -25.53
CA GLY A 741 -28.30 -14.33 -26.73
C GLY A 741 -28.07 -12.91 -27.24
N ASP A 742 -28.47 -11.89 -26.48
CA ASP A 742 -28.25 -10.47 -26.85
C ASP A 742 -26.86 -10.05 -26.35
N LEU A 743 -25.80 -10.40 -27.12
CA LEU A 743 -24.42 -10.14 -26.77
C LEU A 743 -24.09 -8.65 -26.66
N LYS A 744 -24.80 -7.79 -27.43
CA LYS A 744 -24.55 -6.35 -27.40
C LYS A 744 -24.93 -5.74 -26.04
N ASN A 745 -26.13 -6.02 -25.55
CA ASN A 745 -26.57 -5.53 -24.24
C ASN A 745 -25.80 -6.23 -23.11
N ALA A 746 -25.54 -7.55 -23.24
CA ALA A 746 -24.71 -8.29 -22.28
C ALA A 746 -23.33 -7.63 -22.11
N SER A 747 -22.66 -7.29 -23.22
CA SER A 747 -21.35 -6.61 -23.21
C SER A 747 -21.40 -5.32 -22.41
N TYR A 748 -22.35 -4.45 -22.74
CA TYR A 748 -22.49 -3.13 -22.10
C TYR A 748 -22.62 -3.27 -20.56
N TYR A 749 -23.55 -4.12 -20.12
CA TYR A 749 -23.85 -4.25 -18.69
C TYR A 749 -22.74 -4.99 -17.93
N LEU A 750 -22.13 -6.03 -18.51
CA LEU A 750 -21.12 -6.84 -17.85
C LEU A 750 -19.76 -6.09 -17.75
N HIS A 751 -19.43 -5.24 -18.70
CA HIS A 751 -18.25 -4.37 -18.57
C HIS A 751 -18.49 -3.28 -17.52
N LYS A 752 -19.63 -2.62 -17.60
CA LYS A 752 -19.96 -1.51 -16.68
C LYS A 752 -20.05 -1.97 -15.23
N GLN A 753 -20.61 -3.17 -14.94
CA GLN A 753 -20.68 -3.66 -13.58
C GLN A 753 -19.29 -4.00 -13.00
N VAL A 754 -18.37 -4.57 -13.80
CA VAL A 754 -16.99 -4.82 -13.32
C VAL A 754 -16.30 -3.50 -13.01
N GLU A 755 -16.46 -2.50 -13.87
CA GLU A 755 -15.96 -1.14 -13.63
C GLU A 755 -16.46 -0.61 -12.28
N LEU A 756 -17.76 -0.69 -12.04
CA LEU A 756 -18.39 -0.20 -10.80
C LEU A 756 -17.98 -1.01 -9.57
N PHE A 757 -17.86 -2.34 -9.65
CA PHE A 757 -17.36 -3.14 -8.54
C PHE A 757 -15.93 -2.78 -8.19
N ARG A 758 -15.10 -2.51 -9.20
CA ARG A 758 -13.73 -2.03 -8.98
C ARG A 758 -13.74 -0.63 -8.36
N GLU A 759 -14.55 0.29 -8.90
CA GLU A 759 -14.71 1.65 -8.38
C GLU A 759 -15.20 1.67 -6.93
N GLY A 760 -16.10 0.75 -6.57
CA GLY A 760 -16.70 0.66 -5.23
C GLY A 760 -15.89 -0.16 -4.21
N ASN A 761 -14.74 -0.73 -4.60
CA ASN A 761 -13.96 -1.64 -3.73
C ASN A 761 -14.74 -2.86 -3.26
N GLU A 762 -15.57 -3.39 -4.14
CA GLU A 762 -16.50 -4.47 -3.77
C GLU A 762 -15.85 -5.85 -3.91
N TRP A 763 -14.82 -6.12 -3.11
CA TRP A 763 -14.05 -7.38 -3.13
C TRP A 763 -14.93 -8.61 -2.98
N LEU A 764 -16.02 -8.47 -2.23
CA LEU A 764 -16.98 -9.56 -2.01
C LEU A 764 -17.71 -9.94 -3.30
N TYR A 765 -18.02 -8.93 -4.13
CA TYR A 765 -18.89 -9.09 -5.33
C TYR A 765 -18.10 -9.08 -6.65
N LEU A 766 -16.92 -8.47 -6.68
CA LEU A 766 -16.09 -8.37 -7.89
C LEU A 766 -15.78 -9.74 -8.53
N PRO A 767 -15.45 -10.80 -7.78
CA PRO A 767 -15.24 -12.12 -8.39
C PRO A 767 -16.44 -12.61 -9.19
N SER A 768 -17.67 -12.44 -8.65
CA SER A 768 -18.90 -12.83 -9.35
C SER A 768 -19.08 -12.04 -10.66
N GLY A 769 -18.72 -10.74 -10.62
CA GLY A 769 -18.74 -9.88 -11.80
C GLY A 769 -17.76 -10.31 -12.88
N LEU A 770 -16.55 -10.67 -12.49
CA LEU A 770 -15.51 -11.16 -13.38
C LEU A 770 -15.90 -12.51 -14.00
N ILE A 771 -16.45 -13.43 -13.20
CA ILE A 771 -16.96 -14.72 -13.66
C ILE A 771 -18.08 -14.53 -14.71
N ALA A 772 -18.98 -13.60 -14.45
CA ALA A 772 -20.07 -13.29 -15.39
C ALA A 772 -19.53 -12.71 -16.72
N ARG A 773 -18.55 -11.82 -16.66
CA ARG A 773 -17.89 -11.26 -17.85
C ARG A 773 -17.10 -12.32 -18.60
N ALA A 774 -16.46 -13.26 -17.88
CA ALA A 774 -15.77 -14.40 -18.49
C ALA A 774 -16.75 -15.30 -19.26
N LYS A 775 -17.96 -15.56 -18.72
CA LYS A 775 -19.00 -16.29 -19.45
C LYS A 775 -19.41 -15.58 -20.74
N PHE A 776 -19.47 -14.24 -20.72
CA PHE A 776 -19.71 -13.42 -21.94
C PHE A 776 -18.55 -13.58 -22.93
N HIS A 777 -17.30 -13.43 -22.51
CA HIS A 777 -16.12 -13.60 -23.35
C HIS A 777 -16.08 -15.01 -23.97
N THR A 778 -16.47 -16.03 -23.22
CA THR A 778 -16.58 -17.41 -23.72
C THR A 778 -17.63 -17.48 -24.85
N ALA A 779 -18.78 -16.83 -24.69
CA ALA A 779 -19.83 -16.76 -25.72
C ALA A 779 -19.36 -16.04 -26.98
N GLU A 780 -18.49 -15.02 -26.84
CA GLU A 780 -17.87 -14.31 -27.96
C GLU A 780 -16.65 -15.04 -28.55
N ARG A 781 -16.25 -16.16 -27.97
CA ARG A 781 -15.08 -16.97 -28.31
C ARG A 781 -13.75 -16.22 -28.05
N ASP A 782 -13.75 -15.23 -27.18
CA ASP A 782 -12.52 -14.58 -26.67
C ASP A 782 -12.05 -15.33 -25.40
N HIS A 783 -11.42 -16.45 -25.64
CA HIS A 783 -11.00 -17.35 -24.56
C HIS A 783 -9.84 -16.79 -23.73
N VAL A 784 -9.03 -15.89 -24.31
CA VAL A 784 -7.92 -15.24 -23.61
C VAL A 784 -8.48 -14.27 -22.55
N ALA A 785 -9.44 -13.44 -22.94
CA ALA A 785 -10.10 -12.52 -22.01
C ALA A 785 -10.89 -13.30 -20.94
N ALA A 786 -11.60 -14.40 -21.34
CA ALA A 786 -12.32 -15.25 -20.40
C ALA A 786 -11.39 -15.84 -19.32
N LYS A 787 -10.27 -16.40 -19.74
CA LYS A 787 -9.28 -17.00 -18.83
C LYS A 787 -8.69 -15.97 -17.88
N ARG A 788 -8.31 -14.80 -18.41
CA ARG A 788 -7.76 -13.69 -17.61
C ARG A 788 -8.73 -13.26 -16.50
N ASP A 789 -10.01 -13.06 -16.83
CA ASP A 789 -11.04 -12.67 -15.85
C ASP A 789 -11.23 -13.75 -14.77
N LEU A 790 -11.22 -15.04 -15.15
CA LEU A 790 -11.38 -16.16 -14.20
C LEU A 790 -10.17 -16.31 -13.29
N GLU A 791 -8.96 -16.12 -13.80
CA GLU A 791 -7.73 -16.13 -12.99
C GLU A 791 -7.72 -14.98 -11.99
N GLU A 792 -8.10 -13.76 -12.42
CA GLU A 792 -8.26 -12.62 -11.53
C GLU A 792 -9.32 -12.90 -10.46
N ALA A 793 -10.47 -13.43 -10.85
CA ALA A 793 -11.55 -13.80 -9.91
C ALA A 793 -11.06 -14.80 -8.85
N LEU A 794 -10.28 -15.81 -9.25
CA LEU A 794 -9.73 -16.82 -8.33
C LEU A 794 -8.76 -16.18 -7.32
N VAL A 795 -7.88 -15.29 -7.76
CA VAL A 795 -6.93 -14.60 -6.88
C VAL A 795 -7.70 -13.79 -5.84
N ILE A 796 -8.67 -13.00 -6.27
CA ILE A 796 -9.46 -12.15 -5.35
C ILE A 796 -10.27 -13.04 -4.39
N ALA A 797 -10.99 -14.05 -4.90
CA ALA A 797 -11.84 -14.91 -4.10
C ALA A 797 -11.03 -15.70 -3.05
N LYS A 798 -9.83 -16.13 -3.40
CA LYS A 798 -8.91 -16.81 -2.48
C LYS A 798 -8.44 -15.86 -1.37
N ASN A 799 -8.04 -14.65 -1.76
CA ASN A 799 -7.54 -13.65 -0.80
C ASN A 799 -8.62 -13.17 0.17
N THR A 800 -9.87 -13.09 -0.29
CA THR A 800 -11.01 -12.66 0.53
C THR A 800 -11.67 -13.81 1.31
N GLY A 801 -11.34 -15.05 1.01
CA GLY A 801 -12.02 -16.22 1.58
C GLY A 801 -13.41 -16.49 0.98
N ALA A 802 -13.72 -15.94 -0.21
CA ALA A 802 -15.02 -16.08 -0.88
C ALA A 802 -15.13 -17.46 -1.58
N LEU A 803 -15.43 -18.52 -0.80
CA LEU A 803 -15.46 -19.89 -1.29
C LEU A 803 -16.50 -20.12 -2.39
N LEU A 804 -17.67 -19.46 -2.32
CA LEU A 804 -18.69 -19.58 -3.36
C LEU A 804 -18.17 -19.11 -4.72
N SER A 805 -17.50 -17.95 -4.76
CA SER A 805 -16.89 -17.42 -5.99
C SER A 805 -15.71 -18.29 -6.46
N THR A 806 -14.93 -18.84 -5.53
CA THR A 806 -13.82 -19.77 -5.85
C THR A 806 -14.37 -21.03 -6.54
N TRP A 807 -15.47 -21.56 -6.01
CA TRP A 807 -16.18 -22.70 -6.57
C TRP A 807 -16.68 -22.38 -7.99
N GLU A 808 -17.42 -21.27 -8.14
CA GLU A 808 -18.01 -20.87 -9.44
C GLU A 808 -16.93 -20.61 -10.52
N ALA A 809 -15.82 -19.97 -10.15
CA ALA A 809 -14.70 -19.71 -11.07
C ALA A 809 -14.06 -21.02 -11.55
N ASN A 810 -13.85 -21.99 -10.64
CA ASN A 810 -13.30 -23.30 -11.00
C ASN A 810 -14.24 -24.09 -11.95
N ILE A 811 -15.56 -24.05 -11.69
CA ILE A 811 -16.54 -24.68 -12.59
C ILE A 811 -16.49 -24.01 -13.98
N THR A 812 -16.47 -22.67 -14.02
CA THR A 812 -16.42 -21.94 -15.31
C THR A 812 -15.10 -22.21 -16.07
N LEU A 813 -13.98 -22.38 -15.34
CA LEU A 813 -12.70 -22.78 -15.95
C LEU A 813 -12.77 -24.22 -16.48
N ALA A 814 -13.45 -25.12 -15.80
CA ALA A 814 -13.65 -26.47 -16.28
C ALA A 814 -14.51 -26.49 -17.58
N GLU A 815 -15.58 -25.68 -17.62
CA GLU A 815 -16.42 -25.49 -18.81
C GLU A 815 -15.61 -24.90 -19.96
N LEU A 816 -14.79 -23.90 -19.68
CA LEU A 816 -13.90 -23.29 -20.68
C LEU A 816 -12.90 -24.31 -21.24
N ALA A 817 -12.27 -25.12 -20.37
CA ALA A 817 -11.33 -26.18 -20.78
C ALA A 817 -12.01 -27.24 -21.68
N VAL A 818 -13.25 -27.63 -21.34
CA VAL A 818 -14.06 -28.57 -22.18
C VAL A 818 -14.28 -27.98 -23.59
N SER A 819 -14.51 -26.65 -23.70
CA SER A 819 -14.70 -26.01 -25.02
C SER A 819 -13.44 -26.06 -25.90
N PHE A 820 -12.27 -26.34 -25.33
CA PHE A 820 -10.98 -26.55 -26.02
C PHE A 820 -10.62 -28.03 -26.21
N GLU A 821 -11.48 -28.93 -25.79
CA GLU A 821 -11.21 -30.38 -25.73
C GLU A 821 -10.02 -30.73 -24.78
N ASP A 822 -9.63 -29.79 -23.86
CA ASP A 822 -8.60 -30.02 -22.85
C ASP A 822 -9.25 -30.65 -21.60
N LEU A 823 -9.64 -31.90 -21.73
CA LEU A 823 -10.36 -32.61 -20.68
C LEU A 823 -9.52 -32.79 -19.41
N ARG A 824 -8.20 -32.90 -19.52
CA ARG A 824 -7.29 -33.04 -18.38
C ARG A 824 -7.28 -31.81 -17.48
N THR A 825 -7.13 -30.64 -18.07
CA THR A 825 -7.19 -29.36 -17.34
C THR A 825 -8.61 -29.15 -16.78
N GLY A 826 -9.63 -29.50 -17.57
CA GLY A 826 -11.03 -29.43 -17.12
C GLY A 826 -11.28 -30.28 -15.89
N GLN A 827 -10.79 -31.54 -15.87
CA GLN A 827 -10.89 -32.47 -14.71
C GLN A 827 -10.24 -31.84 -13.47
N LEU A 828 -9.04 -31.26 -13.61
CA LEU A 828 -8.32 -30.61 -12.50
C LEU A 828 -9.15 -29.48 -11.85
N TYR A 829 -9.72 -28.62 -12.65
CA TYR A 829 -10.55 -27.52 -12.13
C TYR A 829 -11.86 -28.06 -11.53
N PHE A 830 -12.46 -29.05 -12.15
CA PHE A 830 -13.68 -29.69 -11.63
C PHE A 830 -13.42 -30.31 -10.25
N GLU A 831 -12.32 -31.05 -10.09
CA GLU A 831 -11.93 -31.66 -8.81
C GLU A 831 -11.72 -30.60 -7.71
N ARG A 832 -11.04 -29.50 -8.03
CA ARG A 832 -10.88 -28.36 -7.09
C ARG A 832 -12.24 -27.79 -6.66
N ALA A 833 -13.17 -27.66 -7.59
CA ALA A 833 -14.53 -27.20 -7.26
C ALA A 833 -15.25 -28.18 -6.33
N MET A 834 -15.11 -29.51 -6.59
CA MET A 834 -15.75 -30.53 -5.75
C MET A 834 -15.17 -30.60 -4.33
N GLU A 835 -13.88 -30.30 -4.15
CA GLU A 835 -13.27 -30.17 -2.82
C GLU A 835 -13.94 -29.03 -2.02
N ILE A 836 -14.18 -27.89 -2.67
CA ILE A 836 -14.86 -26.74 -2.07
C ILE A 836 -16.31 -27.08 -1.73
N GLU A 837 -17.03 -27.80 -2.61
CA GLU A 837 -18.40 -28.25 -2.37
C GLU A 837 -18.53 -29.07 -1.10
N GLY A 838 -17.54 -29.94 -0.85
CA GLY A 838 -17.47 -30.73 0.38
C GLY A 838 -17.46 -29.91 1.66
N MET A 839 -16.98 -28.66 1.57
CA MET A 839 -16.90 -27.72 2.68
C MET A 839 -18.17 -26.84 2.80
N GLY A 840 -18.85 -26.51 1.68
CA GLY A 840 -19.89 -25.47 1.61
C GLY A 840 -21.33 -25.93 1.44
N SER A 841 -21.60 -27.17 1.02
CA SER A 841 -22.96 -27.77 0.87
C SER A 841 -23.90 -27.01 -0.09
N TYR A 842 -23.41 -26.54 -1.25
CA TYR A 842 -24.20 -25.84 -2.27
C TYR A 842 -25.07 -26.84 -3.09
N ARG A 843 -26.06 -27.42 -2.47
CA ARG A 843 -26.87 -28.52 -3.02
C ARG A 843 -27.56 -28.19 -4.35
N TYR A 844 -28.03 -26.99 -4.52
CA TYR A 844 -28.66 -26.56 -5.77
C TYR A 844 -27.70 -26.68 -6.95
N TYR A 845 -26.52 -26.10 -6.82
CA TYR A 845 -25.54 -26.08 -7.90
C TYR A 845 -24.92 -27.47 -8.16
N SER A 846 -24.71 -28.27 -7.12
CA SER A 846 -24.20 -29.66 -7.25
C SER A 846 -25.04 -30.48 -8.20
N ALA A 847 -26.36 -30.32 -8.15
CA ALA A 847 -27.31 -31.07 -9.04
C ALA A 847 -27.15 -30.68 -10.52
N GLN A 848 -26.65 -29.44 -10.79
CA GLN A 848 -26.44 -28.91 -12.14
C GLN A 848 -25.14 -29.44 -12.81
N LEU A 849 -24.22 -30.03 -12.04
CA LEU A 849 -22.89 -30.42 -12.53
C LEU A 849 -22.87 -31.79 -13.27
N LYS A 850 -23.95 -32.56 -13.25
CA LYS A 850 -24.01 -33.89 -13.86
C LYS A 850 -23.63 -33.89 -15.35
N PRO A 851 -24.10 -32.94 -16.19
CA PRO A 851 -23.71 -32.94 -17.61
C PRO A 851 -22.22 -32.64 -17.80
N LEU A 852 -21.66 -31.68 -17.06
CA LEU A 852 -20.23 -31.33 -17.12
C LEU A 852 -19.36 -32.51 -16.68
N LYS A 853 -19.72 -33.18 -15.59
CA LYS A 853 -19.06 -34.40 -15.11
C LYS A 853 -19.06 -35.48 -16.19
N ALA A 854 -20.22 -35.75 -16.84
CA ALA A 854 -20.33 -36.74 -17.91
C ALA A 854 -19.39 -36.41 -19.08
N GLN A 855 -19.29 -35.13 -19.49
CA GLN A 855 -18.38 -34.70 -20.56
C GLN A 855 -16.92 -34.91 -20.18
N LEU A 856 -16.52 -34.53 -18.96
CA LEU A 856 -15.14 -34.62 -18.48
C LEU A 856 -14.65 -36.09 -18.33
N TYR A 857 -15.50 -37.02 -18.01
CA TYR A 857 -15.13 -38.43 -17.71
C TYR A 857 -15.65 -39.44 -18.75
N SER A 858 -16.20 -38.97 -19.87
CA SER A 858 -16.79 -39.82 -20.92
C SER A 858 -15.80 -40.82 -21.57
N GLY A 859 -14.50 -40.58 -21.47
CA GLY A 859 -13.47 -41.52 -22.02
C GLY A 859 -12.99 -42.60 -21.04
N GLN A 860 -13.31 -42.50 -19.76
CA GLN A 860 -12.80 -43.46 -18.74
C GLN A 860 -13.67 -44.69 -18.52
N GLU A 861 -14.97 -44.63 -18.84
CA GLU A 861 -15.89 -45.76 -18.69
C GLU A 861 -15.73 -46.83 -19.79
N SER A 862 -15.14 -46.50 -20.95
CA SER A 862 -14.90 -47.43 -22.03
C SER A 862 -13.64 -48.31 -21.87
N GLY A 863 -12.79 -47.98 -20.85
CA GLY A 863 -11.55 -48.77 -20.63
C GLY A 863 -11.68 -50.00 -19.76
N HIS A 864 -12.80 -50.16 -19.04
CA HIS A 864 -12.99 -51.29 -18.12
C HIS A 864 -13.81 -52.47 -18.65
N ILE A 865 -14.33 -52.40 -19.92
CA ILE A 865 -15.16 -53.49 -20.51
C ILE A 865 -14.38 -54.40 -21.45
N SER A 866 -13.06 -54.12 -21.69
CA SER A 866 -12.29 -54.96 -22.63
C SER A 866 -11.29 -55.91 -21.97
N GLN A 867 -11.38 -56.13 -20.63
CA GLN A 867 -10.58 -57.17 -19.95
C GLN A 867 -11.46 -57.93 -18.95
N ALA A 868 -12.43 -58.71 -19.44
CA ALA A 868 -13.10 -59.79 -18.73
C ALA A 868 -13.38 -60.93 -19.75
#